data_af374936e032047ba4da99322ee6b0f0
#
_entry.id   af374936e032047ba4da99322ee6b0f0
#
_cell.length_a   1.000
_cell.length_b   1.000
_cell.length_c   1.000
_cell.angle_alpha   90.00
_cell.angle_beta   90.00
_cell.angle_gamma   90.00
#
_symmetry.space_group_name_H-M   'P 1'
#
loop_
_entity.id
_entity.type
_entity.pdbx_description
1 polymer ?
#
loop_
_entity_poly.entity_id
_entity_poly.type
_entity_poly.pdbx_seq_one_letter_code
_entity_poly.pdbx_strand_id
1 'polypeptide(L)'
;MKEFKPRGCTIRRLMIRRLRPVLIGLFLLTFAAGRVVADPQCPPPPADPVFPGVIQLLVTATDIEQRIFHVHEQIPVSGGRELTLLYPEWLPGTHAPWGRNRINKLAGLTIAVNGVPLPWTRDPSDIFAFHLTPPEGADRLNVDFDYLSPDGSQGEGAEVTSDILVLEWPSAILYPSGYPVSQIEVEPRVILPDGWRFATALESLPGSPAKSFKPVSLETLVDSPLFAGRHMALWDLDGDDAVPVRLNVFADGPELLEFRPEWLAAHRALIQEAYKLFESKHYDRYDFLVTVSDKIGGGGIEHHRSSQDQTAANYFTDWDKALSLHELLPHEYVHSWNGKFRRPAGLATPNYNVPMEDDLLWVYEGQTQYWGKVLAARSGLWAKKDALDAIANVAAYYKEQPGRRWRNLQDTTYDEVVAPRFLPRAWPSWRRSLDYYDEGLLIWLDADTLIREKSQGRYSLDDFARRFFGVKDGCLGPETYTFEDVVAVLNDILAYEWRSFLLGRLTSLDRDPLDGITRGGYRLVYSQEPGKYFESLESRAKSTSFWYSLGLSVDREGKIKTVRWEGPAFKAGLSPGMQIQAVNGVMSDVAGRLKEAVKVSVNTTGPIELTIKDQDHSRVARIDYHDGARYPHLQRIEVQRPLLDCILAARRADQPGECAPPPAAGAG
;
A
#
# COMPACT_ATOMS: atom_id res chain seq x y z
N MET A 1 -51.58 33.92 -29.65
CA MET A 1 -51.96 34.82 -30.77
C MET A 1 -50.72 35.01 -31.62
N LYS A 2 -50.85 34.56 -32.91
CA LYS A 2 -50.05 34.80 -34.12
C LYS A 2 -48.53 34.44 -34.01
N GLU A 3 -48.03 33.29 -34.47
CA GLU A 3 -47.80 32.82 -35.85
C GLU A 3 -47.18 33.87 -36.77
N PHE A 4 -45.99 33.55 -37.30
CA PHE A 4 -45.75 33.51 -38.74
C PHE A 4 -44.36 32.83 -39.05
N LYS A 5 -44.42 31.73 -39.81
CA LYS A 5 -43.41 31.13 -40.68
C LYS A 5 -43.70 31.60 -42.13
N PRO A 6 -43.00 31.14 -43.15
CA PRO A 6 -41.60 31.14 -43.64
C PRO A 6 -41.47 31.64 -45.11
N ARG A 7 -40.29 31.56 -45.76
CA ARG A 7 -40.00 31.38 -47.20
C ARG A 7 -38.49 31.55 -47.42
N GLY A 8 -37.65 30.72 -48.02
CA GLY A 8 -37.83 29.80 -49.11
C GLY A 8 -37.31 30.37 -50.45
N CYS A 9 -36.33 29.70 -51.05
CA CYS A 9 -35.86 29.70 -52.45
C CYS A 9 -34.38 30.07 -52.65
N THR A 10 -33.53 29.39 -53.30
CA THR A 10 -33.37 28.40 -54.36
C THR A 10 -32.15 28.78 -55.22
N ILE A 11 -31.21 27.87 -55.30
CA ILE A 11 -30.27 27.47 -56.37
C ILE A 11 -29.86 28.50 -57.45
N ARG A 12 -28.53 28.65 -57.68
CA ARG A 12 -27.95 28.51 -59.03
C ARG A 12 -26.47 28.10 -59.00
N ARG A 13 -26.19 26.97 -59.65
CA ARG A 13 -24.85 26.56 -60.16
C ARG A 13 -24.41 27.49 -61.27
N LEU A 14 -23.11 27.79 -61.34
CA LEU A 14 -22.40 27.96 -62.62
C LEU A 14 -20.96 27.43 -62.49
N MET A 15 -20.64 26.61 -63.46
CA MET A 15 -19.29 26.01 -63.73
C MET A 15 -18.38 26.97 -64.47
N ILE A 16 -17.06 26.61 -64.47
CA ILE A 16 -16.03 26.80 -65.54
C ILE A 16 -14.97 27.87 -65.17
N ARG A 17 -13.70 27.60 -65.05
CA ARG A 17 -12.66 27.04 -65.89
C ARG A 17 -11.25 27.10 -65.19
N ARG A 18 -10.43 26.14 -65.52
CA ARG A 18 -9.05 25.96 -65.19
C ARG A 18 -8.12 27.15 -65.55
N LEU A 19 -7.11 27.43 -64.69
CA LEU A 19 -5.75 27.78 -65.09
C LEU A 19 -4.75 27.51 -63.93
N ARG A 20 -3.76 26.67 -64.18
CA ARG A 20 -2.53 26.59 -63.39
C ARG A 20 -1.59 27.70 -63.83
N PRO A 21 -0.73 28.29 -62.94
CA PRO A 21 0.65 27.85 -62.93
C PRO A 21 1.38 27.85 -61.53
N VAL A 22 2.30 26.91 -61.43
CA VAL A 22 3.69 26.95 -60.93
C VAL A 22 4.02 27.50 -59.55
N LEU A 23 4.61 26.58 -58.82
CA LEU A 23 5.38 26.60 -57.57
C LEU A 23 6.32 27.79 -57.35
N ILE A 24 6.30 28.29 -56.10
CA ILE A 24 7.54 28.59 -55.31
C ILE A 24 7.25 28.15 -53.88
N GLY A 25 8.05 27.20 -53.39
CA GLY A 25 7.92 26.68 -52.03
C GLY A 25 8.51 27.66 -51.00
N LEU A 26 7.77 27.92 -49.95
CA LEU A 26 8.27 28.48 -48.73
C LEU A 26 7.83 27.50 -47.59
N PHE A 27 8.81 26.70 -47.10
CA PHE A 27 8.65 25.88 -45.94
C PHE A 27 8.56 26.79 -44.71
N LEU A 28 7.36 27.10 -44.26
CA LEU A 28 7.10 27.58 -42.91
C LEU A 28 6.94 26.36 -41.99
N LEU A 29 7.99 26.04 -41.25
CA LEU A 29 7.92 25.17 -40.09
C LEU A 29 7.04 25.86 -39.03
N THR A 30 5.76 25.54 -39.03
CA THR A 30 4.90 25.82 -37.88
C THR A 30 5.24 24.78 -36.81
N PHE A 31 5.96 25.19 -35.79
CA PHE A 31 5.96 24.48 -34.49
C PHE A 31 4.52 24.50 -34.00
N ALA A 32 3.81 23.38 -34.15
CA ALA A 32 2.62 23.11 -33.41
C ALA A 32 3.06 22.88 -31.96
N ALA A 33 3.06 23.94 -31.15
CA ALA A 33 2.97 23.78 -29.71
C ALA A 33 1.64 23.03 -29.48
N GLY A 34 1.74 21.72 -29.21
CA GLY A 34 0.62 20.92 -28.76
C GLY A 34 0.12 21.56 -27.47
N ARG A 35 -0.95 22.34 -27.57
CA ARG A 35 -1.78 22.63 -26.40
C ARG A 35 -2.29 21.28 -25.93
N VAL A 36 -1.79 20.81 -24.80
CA VAL A 36 -2.50 19.81 -23.98
C VAL A 36 -3.84 20.46 -23.67
N VAL A 37 -4.87 20.09 -24.42
CA VAL A 37 -6.25 20.46 -24.08
C VAL A 37 -6.52 19.66 -22.81
N ALA A 38 -6.52 20.32 -21.67
CA ALA A 38 -6.94 19.70 -20.40
C ALA A 38 -8.33 19.11 -20.64
N ASP A 39 -8.51 17.84 -20.31
CA ASP A 39 -9.82 17.20 -20.35
C ASP A 39 -10.73 18.00 -19.41
N PRO A 40 -11.87 18.56 -19.90
CA PRO A 40 -12.76 19.37 -19.08
C PRO A 40 -13.38 18.59 -17.89
N GLN A 41 -13.17 17.28 -17.82
CA GLN A 41 -13.64 16.43 -16.73
C GLN A 41 -12.66 16.35 -15.55
N CYS A 42 -11.39 16.67 -15.76
CA CYS A 42 -10.38 16.61 -14.67
C CYS A 42 -10.49 17.85 -13.77
N PRO A 43 -10.22 17.70 -12.44
CA PRO A 43 -10.17 18.83 -11.53
C PRO A 43 -9.15 19.87 -12.02
N PRO A 44 -9.46 21.18 -11.97
CA PRO A 44 -8.47 22.20 -12.29
C PRO A 44 -7.32 22.15 -11.29
N PRO A 45 -6.08 22.48 -11.71
CA PRO A 45 -4.97 22.61 -10.77
C PRO A 45 -5.29 23.65 -9.70
N PRO A 46 -4.78 23.49 -8.46
CA PRO A 46 -5.04 24.43 -7.37
C PRO A 46 -4.57 25.86 -7.73
N ALA A 47 -5.35 26.85 -7.33
CA ALA A 47 -5.06 28.26 -7.56
C ALA A 47 -4.16 28.88 -6.45
N ASP A 48 -3.31 28.07 -5.84
CA ASP A 48 -2.44 28.42 -4.72
C ASP A 48 -1.17 29.17 -5.16
N PRO A 49 -0.47 29.86 -4.25
CA PRO A 49 0.75 30.57 -4.60
C PRO A 49 1.82 29.60 -5.13
N VAL A 50 2.26 29.83 -6.36
CA VAL A 50 3.33 29.06 -6.99
C VAL A 50 4.67 29.50 -6.41
N PHE A 51 5.52 28.55 -6.06
CA PHE A 51 6.90 28.83 -5.64
C PHE A 51 7.70 29.46 -6.79
N PRO A 52 8.39 30.59 -6.58
CA PRO A 52 9.04 31.29 -7.67
C PRO A 52 10.41 30.67 -8.03
N GLY A 53 10.40 29.68 -8.87
CA GLY A 53 11.60 29.04 -9.39
C GLY A 53 11.57 27.51 -9.26
N VAL A 54 12.70 26.88 -9.55
CA VAL A 54 12.87 25.42 -9.54
C VAL A 54 13.98 25.04 -8.57
N ILE A 55 13.70 24.15 -7.64
CA ILE A 55 14.72 23.56 -6.75
C ILE A 55 15.55 22.59 -7.58
N GLN A 56 16.88 22.79 -7.62
CA GLN A 56 17.82 21.84 -8.20
C GLN A 56 18.24 20.86 -7.10
N LEU A 57 17.94 19.58 -7.28
CA LEU A 57 18.25 18.53 -6.32
C LEU A 57 19.24 17.52 -6.93
N LEU A 58 20.37 17.30 -6.28
CA LEU A 58 21.31 16.25 -6.62
C LEU A 58 21.52 15.32 -5.42
N VAL A 59 21.27 14.03 -5.63
CA VAL A 59 21.60 12.99 -4.65
C VAL A 59 22.73 12.14 -5.20
N THR A 60 23.85 12.08 -4.47
CA THR A 60 24.97 11.16 -4.78
C THR A 60 24.85 9.93 -3.88
N ALA A 61 24.65 8.78 -4.48
CA ALA A 61 24.40 7.51 -3.81
C ALA A 61 25.46 6.46 -4.18
N THR A 62 26.75 6.87 -4.17
CA THR A 62 27.88 6.00 -4.52
C THR A 62 28.59 5.40 -3.32
N ASP A 63 28.40 5.95 -2.11
CA ASP A 63 29.03 5.49 -0.87
C ASP A 63 28.26 4.30 -0.27
N ILE A 64 28.26 3.20 -1.03
CA ILE A 64 27.48 1.99 -0.71
C ILE A 64 27.99 1.32 0.57
N GLU A 65 29.32 1.30 0.79
CA GLU A 65 29.94 0.66 1.95
C GLU A 65 29.67 1.42 3.25
N GLN A 66 29.68 2.76 3.19
CA GLN A 66 29.35 3.63 4.32
C GLN A 66 27.85 3.87 4.47
N ARG A 67 27.05 3.54 3.44
CA ARG A 67 25.61 3.73 3.40
C ARG A 67 25.20 5.19 3.56
N ILE A 68 25.88 6.09 2.84
CA ILE A 68 25.65 7.52 2.90
C ILE A 68 25.08 8.01 1.56
N PHE A 69 24.02 8.79 1.63
CA PHE A 69 23.51 9.59 0.52
C PHE A 69 23.92 11.04 0.75
N HIS A 70 24.72 11.61 -0.15
CA HIS A 70 25.09 13.01 -0.12
C HIS A 70 24.05 13.82 -0.91
N VAL A 71 23.46 14.80 -0.28
CA VAL A 71 22.41 15.65 -0.85
C VAL A 71 22.93 17.05 -1.06
N HIS A 72 22.73 17.58 -2.25
CA HIS A 72 23.01 18.96 -2.60
C HIS A 72 21.76 19.59 -3.23
N GLU A 73 21.28 20.67 -2.64
CA GLU A 73 20.12 21.42 -3.13
C GLU A 73 20.50 22.86 -3.45
N GLN A 74 19.90 23.38 -4.53
CA GLN A 74 19.92 24.79 -4.84
C GLN A 74 18.48 25.30 -4.81
N ILE A 75 18.16 26.09 -3.77
CA ILE A 75 16.79 26.57 -3.51
C ILE A 75 16.72 28.05 -3.89
N PRO A 76 15.89 28.45 -4.88
CA PRO A 76 15.61 29.86 -5.18
C PRO A 76 15.02 30.58 -3.96
N VAL A 77 15.50 31.79 -3.67
CA VAL A 77 15.02 32.59 -2.55
C VAL A 77 14.99 34.08 -2.90
N SER A 78 14.25 34.85 -2.10
CA SER A 78 14.32 36.32 -2.07
C SER A 78 14.97 36.74 -0.78
N GLY A 79 16.22 37.21 -0.84
CA GLY A 79 16.98 37.63 0.35
C GLY A 79 16.36 38.80 1.12
N GLY A 80 16.89 39.06 2.33
CA GLY A 80 16.47 40.13 3.21
C GLY A 80 15.22 39.83 4.07
N ARG A 81 14.70 38.61 4.04
CA ARG A 81 13.56 38.16 4.86
C ARG A 81 13.85 36.82 5.51
N GLU A 82 13.25 36.59 6.66
CA GLU A 82 13.28 35.30 7.32
C GLU A 82 12.61 34.24 6.44
N LEU A 83 13.24 33.07 6.38
CA LEU A 83 12.80 31.90 5.64
C LEU A 83 12.83 30.70 6.58
N THR A 84 11.84 29.81 6.46
CA THR A 84 11.83 28.51 7.11
C THR A 84 11.94 27.43 6.06
N LEU A 85 12.96 26.57 6.16
CA LEU A 85 13.03 25.32 5.42
C LEU A 85 12.42 24.19 6.28
N LEU A 86 11.64 23.35 5.65
CA LEU A 86 10.96 22.20 6.28
C LEU A 86 11.56 20.88 5.80
N TYR A 87 11.74 19.94 6.71
CA TYR A 87 11.96 18.55 6.42
C TYR A 87 10.62 17.80 6.50
N PRO A 88 10.30 16.87 5.56
CA PRO A 88 9.01 16.19 5.58
C PRO A 88 8.75 15.40 6.86
N GLU A 89 7.62 15.65 7.53
CA GLU A 89 7.19 14.95 8.75
C GLU A 89 6.10 13.91 8.43
N TRP A 90 5.00 14.35 7.80
CA TRP A 90 3.85 13.50 7.46
C TRP A 90 3.97 13.01 6.03
N LEU A 91 4.12 11.71 5.84
CA LEU A 91 4.42 11.17 4.53
C LEU A 91 3.21 10.45 3.95
N PRO A 92 2.85 10.72 2.68
CA PRO A 92 1.83 9.94 1.98
C PRO A 92 2.17 8.45 1.99
N GLY A 93 1.15 7.61 2.18
CA GLY A 93 1.31 6.16 2.26
C GLY A 93 1.72 5.62 3.63
N THR A 94 2.17 6.47 4.54
CA THR A 94 2.50 6.05 5.91
C THR A 94 1.46 6.47 6.95
N HIS A 95 0.58 7.42 6.60
CA HIS A 95 -0.51 7.93 7.44
C HIS A 95 -0.08 8.38 8.83
N ALA A 96 1.18 8.82 8.97
CA ALA A 96 1.75 9.12 10.28
C ALA A 96 2.96 10.05 10.18
N PRO A 97 3.40 10.69 11.27
CA PRO A 97 4.57 11.56 11.31
C PRO A 97 5.88 10.74 11.31
N TRP A 98 6.09 9.92 10.28
CA TRP A 98 7.27 9.05 10.18
C TRP A 98 8.54 9.79 9.82
N GLY A 99 8.47 11.05 9.43
CA GLY A 99 9.62 11.92 9.31
C GLY A 99 10.52 11.92 10.55
N ARG A 100 9.98 11.60 11.74
CA ARG A 100 10.77 11.44 13.00
C ARG A 100 11.84 10.36 12.90
N ASN A 101 11.59 9.28 12.18
CA ASN A 101 12.53 8.20 11.98
C ASN A 101 13.54 8.48 10.84
N ARG A 102 13.31 9.54 10.07
CA ARG A 102 14.18 9.99 8.98
C ARG A 102 15.05 11.18 9.37
N ILE A 103 14.51 12.18 10.04
CA ILE A 103 15.24 13.38 10.42
C ILE A 103 16.42 13.10 11.38
N ASN A 104 16.35 12.02 12.16
CA ASN A 104 17.46 11.59 13.03
C ASN A 104 18.66 11.02 12.25
N LYS A 105 18.49 10.76 10.94
CA LYS A 105 19.52 10.28 10.02
C LYS A 105 20.10 11.41 9.17
N LEU A 106 19.54 12.63 9.25
CA LEU A 106 20.08 13.82 8.61
C LEU A 106 21.28 14.34 9.42
N ALA A 107 22.42 14.47 8.75
CA ALA A 107 23.68 14.91 9.35
C ALA A 107 24.40 15.93 8.47
N GLY A 108 25.33 16.68 9.05
CA GLY A 108 26.22 17.57 8.29
C GLY A 108 25.55 18.75 7.60
N LEU A 109 24.32 19.16 8.01
CA LEU A 109 23.58 20.23 7.36
C LEU A 109 24.36 21.54 7.36
N THR A 110 24.67 22.01 6.14
CA THR A 110 25.24 23.34 5.89
C THR A 110 24.38 24.10 4.88
N ILE A 111 24.22 25.41 5.13
CA ILE A 111 23.49 26.31 4.24
C ILE A 111 24.44 27.46 3.89
N ALA A 112 24.53 27.84 2.62
CA ALA A 112 25.40 28.91 2.16
C ALA A 112 24.74 29.75 1.07
N VAL A 113 25.17 31.02 0.99
CA VAL A 113 24.86 31.97 -0.10
C VAL A 113 26.17 32.37 -0.76
N ASN A 114 26.33 32.14 -2.06
CA ASN A 114 27.55 32.44 -2.82
C ASN A 114 28.83 31.88 -2.15
N GLY A 115 28.77 30.68 -1.58
CA GLY A 115 29.90 30.04 -0.91
C GLY A 115 30.15 30.53 0.54
N VAL A 116 29.39 31.52 1.05
CA VAL A 116 29.50 32.01 2.42
C VAL A 116 28.50 31.27 3.30
N PRO A 117 28.95 30.60 4.38
CA PRO A 117 28.04 29.90 5.30
C PRO A 117 27.01 30.83 5.91
N LEU A 118 25.76 30.38 5.93
CA LEU A 118 24.62 31.10 6.51
C LEU A 118 24.18 30.39 7.80
N PRO A 119 24.15 31.08 8.95
CA PRO A 119 23.64 30.50 10.18
C PRO A 119 22.17 30.13 10.06
N TRP A 120 21.81 28.98 10.63
CA TRP A 120 20.44 28.52 10.77
C TRP A 120 20.17 28.06 12.19
N THR A 121 18.90 28.03 12.59
CA THR A 121 18.46 27.53 13.89
C THR A 121 17.31 26.55 13.70
N ARG A 122 17.33 25.44 14.43
CA ARG A 122 16.18 24.52 14.46
C ARG A 122 15.10 25.08 15.39
N ASP A 123 13.83 24.97 14.98
CA ASP A 123 12.71 25.35 15.85
C ASP A 123 12.66 24.41 17.07
N PRO A 124 12.52 24.93 18.30
CA PRO A 124 12.50 24.12 19.52
C PRO A 124 11.19 23.32 19.70
N SER A 125 10.12 23.72 19.03
CA SER A 125 8.79 23.08 19.11
C SER A 125 8.51 22.21 17.90
N ASP A 126 8.93 22.66 16.71
CA ASP A 126 8.83 21.95 15.45
C ASP A 126 10.22 21.55 14.98
N ILE A 127 10.69 20.38 15.38
CA ILE A 127 12.05 19.89 15.06
C ILE A 127 12.30 19.70 13.57
N PHE A 128 11.28 19.75 12.72
CA PHE A 128 11.37 19.65 11.27
C PHE A 128 11.59 20.99 10.58
N ALA A 129 11.49 22.12 11.32
CA ALA A 129 11.64 23.47 10.82
C ALA A 129 13.04 24.05 11.10
N PHE A 130 13.65 24.66 10.07
CA PHE A 130 14.97 25.32 10.13
C PHE A 130 14.82 26.78 9.72
N HIS A 131 15.07 27.71 10.64
CA HIS A 131 14.96 29.14 10.44
C HIS A 131 16.29 29.75 10.02
N LEU A 132 16.26 30.62 9.03
CA LEU A 132 17.42 31.34 8.51
C LEU A 132 17.00 32.68 7.87
N THR A 133 17.94 33.60 7.73
CA THR A 133 17.70 34.88 7.05
C THR A 133 18.77 35.06 5.96
N PRO A 134 18.45 34.78 4.69
CA PRO A 134 19.35 35.03 3.59
C PRO A 134 19.69 36.54 3.51
N PRO A 135 20.94 36.93 3.21
CA PRO A 135 21.31 38.33 3.10
C PRO A 135 20.53 39.02 1.96
N GLU A 136 20.39 40.35 2.07
CA GLU A 136 19.74 41.16 1.03
C GLU A 136 20.42 40.93 -0.34
N GLY A 137 19.62 40.74 -1.38
CA GLY A 137 20.11 40.43 -2.73
C GLY A 137 20.48 38.96 -2.95
N ALA A 138 20.33 38.07 -1.98
CA ALA A 138 20.47 36.63 -2.22
C ALA A 138 19.30 36.12 -3.08
N ASP A 139 19.62 35.39 -4.13
CA ASP A 139 18.68 34.78 -5.07
C ASP A 139 18.62 33.24 -4.96
N ARG A 140 19.61 32.65 -4.25
CA ARG A 140 19.74 31.19 -4.13
C ARG A 140 20.45 30.79 -2.84
N LEU A 141 19.96 29.70 -2.23
CA LEU A 141 20.66 28.96 -1.18
C LEU A 141 21.31 27.73 -1.79
N ASN A 142 22.53 27.41 -1.32
CA ASN A 142 23.11 26.08 -1.46
C ASN A 142 22.94 25.36 -0.13
N VAL A 143 22.31 24.21 -0.17
CA VAL A 143 22.05 23.39 1.02
C VAL A 143 22.72 22.03 0.79
N ASP A 144 23.58 21.64 1.72
CA ASP A 144 24.29 20.36 1.68
C ASP A 144 24.03 19.61 2.97
N PHE A 145 23.75 18.33 2.87
CA PHE A 145 23.63 17.42 4.03
C PHE A 145 23.83 15.96 3.62
N ASP A 146 24.07 15.12 4.59
CA ASP A 146 24.15 13.68 4.43
C ASP A 146 22.90 13.01 5.02
N TYR A 147 22.39 11.99 4.35
CA TYR A 147 21.42 11.06 4.91
C TYR A 147 22.13 9.73 5.19
N LEU A 148 22.11 9.31 6.46
CA LEU A 148 22.79 8.12 6.96
C LEU A 148 21.80 6.94 6.92
N SER A 149 21.93 6.09 5.90
CA SER A 149 21.04 4.94 5.74
C SER A 149 21.21 3.93 6.88
N PRO A 150 20.12 3.32 7.39
CA PRO A 150 20.22 2.26 8.40
C PRO A 150 20.88 1.00 7.83
N ASP A 151 21.11 0.03 8.70
CA ASP A 151 21.74 -1.25 8.36
C ASP A 151 20.82 -2.26 7.62
N GLY A 152 19.72 -1.79 7.04
CA GLY A 152 18.82 -2.58 6.22
C GLY A 152 17.74 -3.38 6.96
N SER A 153 17.75 -3.39 8.29
CA SER A 153 16.78 -4.19 9.06
C SER A 153 15.51 -3.44 9.47
N GLN A 154 15.44 -2.13 9.24
CA GLN A 154 14.40 -1.27 9.82
C GLN A 154 13.38 -0.67 8.83
N GLY A 155 13.56 -0.87 7.52
CA GLY A 155 12.54 -0.60 6.49
C GLY A 155 12.02 0.84 6.42
N GLU A 156 12.86 1.86 6.69
CA GLU A 156 12.40 3.24 6.73
C GLU A 156 13.36 4.23 6.06
N GLY A 157 12.84 4.91 5.03
CA GLY A 157 13.55 5.96 4.31
C GLY A 157 14.45 5.41 3.22
N ALA A 158 15.44 6.19 2.82
CA ALA A 158 16.41 5.73 1.84
C ALA A 158 17.32 4.65 2.44
N GLU A 159 17.41 3.51 1.76
CA GLU A 159 18.15 2.32 2.19
C GLU A 159 19.14 1.88 1.12
N VAL A 160 20.27 1.33 1.57
CA VAL A 160 21.27 0.77 0.67
C VAL A 160 21.96 -0.46 1.27
N THR A 161 22.10 -1.48 0.43
CA THR A 161 22.91 -2.68 0.68
C THR A 161 24.06 -2.75 -0.33
N SER A 162 24.85 -3.82 -0.31
CA SER A 162 25.87 -4.06 -1.34
C SER A 162 25.33 -4.20 -2.76
N ASP A 163 24.03 -4.52 -2.92
CA ASP A 163 23.46 -4.94 -4.19
C ASP A 163 22.19 -4.18 -4.59
N ILE A 164 21.50 -3.54 -3.63
CA ILE A 164 20.23 -2.85 -3.82
C ILE A 164 20.26 -1.48 -3.13
N LEU A 165 19.64 -0.49 -3.78
CA LEU A 165 19.41 0.86 -3.26
C LEU A 165 17.96 1.23 -3.45
N VAL A 166 17.34 1.76 -2.40
CA VAL A 166 16.01 2.37 -2.37
C VAL A 166 16.18 3.82 -2.00
N LEU A 167 15.85 4.74 -2.89
CA LEU A 167 15.85 6.17 -2.60
C LEU A 167 14.40 6.66 -2.47
N GLU A 168 14.00 6.93 -1.25
CA GLU A 168 12.78 7.67 -0.94
C GLU A 168 13.13 9.15 -0.80
N TRP A 169 12.64 9.98 -1.72
CA TRP A 169 12.97 11.40 -1.80
C TRP A 169 12.67 12.22 -0.53
N PRO A 170 11.67 11.88 0.30
CA PRO A 170 11.48 12.55 1.59
C PRO A 170 12.69 12.49 2.53
N SER A 171 13.59 11.52 2.32
CA SER A 171 14.85 11.40 3.07
C SER A 171 15.92 12.40 2.63
N ALA A 172 15.78 12.95 1.42
CA ALA A 172 16.81 13.68 0.70
C ALA A 172 16.35 15.08 0.22
N ILE A 173 15.44 15.73 0.94
CA ILE A 173 14.97 17.07 0.56
C ILE A 173 14.62 17.94 1.76
N LEU A 174 14.98 19.23 1.66
CA LEU A 174 14.43 20.34 2.43
C LEU A 174 13.65 21.26 1.49
N TYR A 175 12.52 21.78 1.93
CA TYR A 175 11.69 22.63 1.07
C TYR A 175 11.19 23.90 1.81
N PRO A 176 10.96 25.02 1.09
CA PRO A 176 10.52 26.26 1.69
C PRO A 176 9.08 26.18 2.19
N SER A 177 8.83 26.68 3.40
CA SER A 177 7.49 26.83 3.95
C SER A 177 6.66 27.86 3.20
N GLY A 178 5.32 27.79 3.38
CA GLY A 178 4.39 28.79 2.83
C GLY A 178 3.87 28.50 1.42
N TYR A 179 4.24 27.37 0.83
CA TYR A 179 3.77 26.91 -0.48
C TYR A 179 3.20 25.50 -0.38
N PRO A 180 2.12 25.18 -1.12
CA PRO A 180 1.72 23.79 -1.33
C PRO A 180 2.80 23.00 -2.08
N VAL A 181 3.02 21.75 -1.71
CA VAL A 181 4.04 20.90 -2.34
C VAL A 181 3.75 20.62 -3.82
N SER A 182 2.49 20.70 -4.24
CA SER A 182 2.07 20.63 -5.63
C SER A 182 2.50 21.84 -6.47
N GLN A 183 2.90 22.96 -5.82
CA GLN A 183 3.31 24.23 -6.44
C GLN A 183 4.80 24.52 -6.28
N ILE A 184 5.57 23.60 -5.72
CA ILE A 184 7.04 23.64 -5.64
C ILE A 184 7.60 22.73 -6.73
N GLU A 185 8.26 23.31 -7.72
CA GLU A 185 8.91 22.56 -8.81
C GLU A 185 10.32 22.13 -8.42
N VAL A 186 10.68 20.86 -8.68
CA VAL A 186 11.99 20.28 -8.39
C VAL A 186 12.53 19.61 -9.64
N GLU A 187 13.82 19.84 -9.96
CA GLU A 187 14.58 19.13 -10.98
C GLU A 187 15.52 18.12 -10.30
N PRO A 188 15.13 16.83 -10.22
CA PRO A 188 15.91 15.83 -9.53
C PRO A 188 17.00 15.22 -10.40
N ARG A 189 18.15 14.94 -9.77
CA ARG A 189 19.29 14.22 -10.36
C ARG A 189 19.86 13.24 -9.34
N VAL A 190 20.33 12.07 -9.84
CA VAL A 190 20.95 11.04 -9.00
C VAL A 190 22.24 10.54 -9.64
N ILE A 191 23.29 10.41 -8.85
CA ILE A 191 24.51 9.69 -9.22
C ILE A 191 24.44 8.31 -8.54
N LEU A 192 24.43 7.26 -9.35
CA LEU A 192 24.37 5.86 -8.90
C LEU A 192 25.73 5.20 -9.07
N PRO A 193 25.97 4.07 -8.36
CA PRO A 193 27.17 3.27 -8.59
C PRO A 193 27.29 2.80 -10.04
N ASP A 194 28.52 2.67 -10.53
CA ASP A 194 28.79 2.26 -11.90
C ASP A 194 28.19 0.88 -12.21
N GLY A 195 27.52 0.80 -13.36
CA GLY A 195 26.91 -0.44 -13.85
C GLY A 195 25.57 -0.80 -13.19
N TRP A 196 25.11 -0.05 -12.20
CA TRP A 196 23.79 -0.28 -11.61
C TRP A 196 22.65 0.14 -12.55
N ARG A 197 21.60 -0.67 -12.57
CA ARG A 197 20.35 -0.37 -13.27
C ARG A 197 19.36 0.22 -12.27
N PHE A 198 18.39 1.00 -12.77
CA PHE A 198 17.38 1.64 -11.91
C PHE A 198 15.99 1.63 -12.55
N ALA A 199 14.97 1.84 -11.74
CA ALA A 199 13.59 2.10 -12.13
C ALA A 199 12.97 3.17 -11.22
N THR A 200 12.07 3.97 -11.78
CA THR A 200 11.29 5.01 -11.11
C THR A 200 10.15 5.43 -12.04
N ALA A 201 9.08 6.00 -11.49
CA ALA A 201 8.01 6.61 -12.27
C ALA A 201 8.41 7.97 -12.89
N LEU A 202 9.54 8.55 -12.50
CA LEU A 202 10.04 9.81 -13.08
C LEU A 202 10.47 9.62 -14.54
N GLU A 203 10.21 10.63 -15.38
CA GLU A 203 10.62 10.62 -16.78
C GLU A 203 12.10 11.03 -16.91
N SER A 204 12.92 10.08 -17.38
CA SER A 204 14.37 10.29 -17.55
C SER A 204 14.68 11.21 -18.72
N LEU A 205 15.67 12.09 -18.53
CA LEU A 205 16.27 12.91 -19.59
C LEU A 205 17.53 12.23 -20.13
N PRO A 206 17.78 12.26 -21.45
CA PRO A 206 18.97 11.65 -22.04
C PRO A 206 20.25 12.46 -21.73
N GLY A 207 21.38 11.78 -21.54
CA GLY A 207 22.69 12.36 -21.84
C GLY A 207 23.55 12.90 -20.70
N SER A 208 23.36 12.50 -19.42
CA SER A 208 24.25 12.92 -18.33
C SER A 208 24.89 11.73 -17.61
N PRO A 209 26.12 11.82 -17.05
CA PRO A 209 26.62 10.82 -16.11
C PRO A 209 25.71 10.69 -14.87
N ALA A 210 25.16 11.80 -14.38
CA ALA A 210 24.06 11.77 -13.43
C ALA A 210 22.75 11.40 -14.15
N LYS A 211 21.93 10.54 -13.55
CA LYS A 211 20.58 10.29 -14.01
C LYS A 211 19.76 11.54 -13.73
N SER A 212 19.29 12.19 -14.78
CA SER A 212 18.51 13.43 -14.72
C SER A 212 17.07 13.14 -15.13
N PHE A 213 16.14 13.83 -14.52
CA PHE A 213 14.71 13.65 -14.77
C PHE A 213 14.08 14.99 -15.14
N LYS A 214 12.92 14.96 -15.80
CA LYS A 214 12.14 16.17 -16.03
C LYS A 214 11.78 16.84 -14.70
N PRO A 215 11.72 18.18 -14.67
CA PRO A 215 11.17 18.88 -13.51
C PRO A 215 9.73 18.40 -13.20
N VAL A 216 9.46 18.19 -11.91
CA VAL A 216 8.16 17.75 -11.42
C VAL A 216 7.83 18.52 -10.14
N SER A 217 6.54 18.53 -9.73
CA SER A 217 6.16 19.06 -8.42
C SER A 217 6.81 18.24 -7.30
N LEU A 218 7.04 18.86 -6.14
CA LEU A 218 7.55 18.17 -4.95
C LEU A 218 6.60 17.03 -4.53
N GLU A 219 5.28 17.20 -4.72
CA GLU A 219 4.31 16.13 -4.52
C GLU A 219 4.60 14.92 -5.41
N THR A 220 4.80 15.14 -6.72
CA THR A 220 5.14 14.07 -7.66
C THR A 220 6.51 13.45 -7.38
N LEU A 221 7.50 14.25 -6.97
CA LEU A 221 8.82 13.76 -6.61
C LEU A 221 8.75 12.78 -5.45
N VAL A 222 8.12 13.19 -4.35
CA VAL A 222 7.95 12.36 -3.14
C VAL A 222 7.19 11.08 -3.43
N ASP A 223 6.26 11.13 -4.37
CA ASP A 223 5.44 10.02 -4.83
C ASP A 223 6.11 9.16 -5.94
N SER A 224 7.39 9.34 -6.19
CA SER A 224 8.12 8.64 -7.26
C SER A 224 9.48 8.14 -6.78
N PRO A 225 9.55 7.17 -5.85
CA PRO A 225 10.80 6.63 -5.36
C PRO A 225 11.65 6.06 -6.51
N LEU A 226 12.95 5.95 -6.27
CA LEU A 226 13.88 5.36 -7.21
C LEU A 226 14.52 4.11 -6.58
N PHE A 227 14.38 2.98 -7.26
CA PHE A 227 15.08 1.76 -6.92
C PHE A 227 16.25 1.54 -7.88
N ALA A 228 17.38 1.11 -7.36
CA ALA A 228 18.53 0.75 -8.18
C ALA A 228 19.20 -0.51 -7.64
N GLY A 229 19.93 -1.22 -8.51
CA GLY A 229 20.63 -2.41 -8.07
C GLY A 229 21.55 -3.00 -9.13
N ARG A 230 22.43 -3.85 -8.65
CA ARG A 230 23.39 -4.62 -9.45
C ARG A 230 22.66 -5.71 -10.24
N HIS A 231 21.68 -6.37 -9.61
CA HIS A 231 20.88 -7.45 -10.17
C HIS A 231 19.44 -7.00 -10.35
N MET A 232 19.02 -6.79 -11.60
CA MET A 232 17.69 -6.31 -11.93
C MET A 232 17.11 -7.09 -13.10
N ALA A 233 15.84 -7.42 -13.01
CA ALA A 233 15.03 -7.90 -14.12
C ALA A 233 13.82 -6.98 -14.33
N LEU A 234 13.31 -6.95 -15.59
CA LEU A 234 12.18 -6.13 -15.99
C LEU A 234 11.27 -6.97 -16.90
N TRP A 235 9.96 -6.92 -16.63
CA TRP A 235 8.92 -7.54 -17.46
C TRP A 235 7.78 -6.56 -17.70
N ASP A 236 7.27 -6.54 -18.93
CA ASP A 236 6.02 -5.86 -19.25
C ASP A 236 4.83 -6.76 -18.85
N LEU A 237 3.86 -6.17 -18.13
CA LEU A 237 2.69 -6.87 -17.62
C LEU A 237 1.40 -6.59 -18.41
N ASP A 238 1.30 -5.49 -19.13
CA ASP A 238 0.10 -5.05 -19.83
C ASP A 238 -0.05 -5.59 -21.26
N GLY A 239 1.04 -6.14 -21.83
CA GLY A 239 1.05 -6.65 -23.20
C GLY A 239 1.06 -5.50 -24.22
N ASP A 240 0.00 -5.45 -25.04
CA ASP A 240 -0.12 -4.47 -26.14
C ASP A 240 -0.93 -3.21 -25.76
N ASP A 241 -1.19 -2.97 -24.49
CA ASP A 241 -1.92 -1.76 -24.05
C ASP A 241 -1.03 -0.51 -24.25
N ALA A 242 -1.69 0.61 -24.54
CA ALA A 242 -1.01 1.90 -24.76
C ALA A 242 -0.39 2.50 -23.48
N VAL A 243 -0.83 2.05 -22.30
CA VAL A 243 -0.34 2.53 -21.00
C VAL A 243 0.56 1.45 -20.37
N PRO A 244 1.89 1.64 -20.36
CA PRO A 244 2.80 0.58 -19.92
C PRO A 244 2.69 0.30 -18.41
N VAL A 245 2.61 -0.98 -18.05
CA VAL A 245 2.73 -1.48 -16.67
C VAL A 245 3.92 -2.43 -16.59
N ARG A 246 4.88 -2.14 -15.72
CA ARG A 246 6.16 -2.84 -15.63
C ARG A 246 6.39 -3.44 -14.26
N LEU A 247 6.96 -4.64 -14.27
CA LEU A 247 7.47 -5.29 -13.06
C LEU A 247 8.99 -5.15 -13.07
N ASN A 248 9.51 -4.28 -12.20
CA ASN A 248 10.93 -4.04 -12.01
C ASN A 248 11.37 -4.74 -10.72
N VAL A 249 12.22 -5.75 -10.83
CA VAL A 249 12.66 -6.58 -9.70
C VAL A 249 14.14 -6.41 -9.45
N PHE A 250 14.49 -6.08 -8.22
CA PHE A 250 15.85 -5.92 -7.72
C PHE A 250 16.14 -6.99 -6.68
N ALA A 251 17.28 -7.68 -6.79
CA ALA A 251 17.60 -8.83 -5.94
C ALA A 251 19.03 -8.79 -5.40
N ASP A 252 19.26 -9.49 -4.27
CA ASP A 252 20.59 -9.67 -3.68
C ASP A 252 21.53 -10.50 -4.57
N GLY A 253 20.98 -11.30 -5.50
CA GLY A 253 21.74 -12.12 -6.42
C GLY A 253 20.93 -12.51 -7.66
N PRO A 254 21.60 -12.88 -8.78
CA PRO A 254 20.91 -13.19 -10.04
C PRO A 254 20.02 -14.46 -9.96
N GLU A 255 20.32 -15.39 -9.06
CA GLU A 255 19.55 -16.61 -8.83
C GLU A 255 18.15 -16.35 -8.28
N LEU A 256 17.94 -15.20 -7.63
CA LEU A 256 16.63 -14.79 -7.10
C LEU A 256 15.73 -14.17 -8.17
N LEU A 257 16.25 -13.95 -9.38
CA LEU A 257 15.53 -13.39 -10.51
C LEU A 257 14.97 -14.48 -11.45
N GLU A 258 15.00 -15.74 -11.05
CA GLU A 258 14.44 -16.83 -11.83
C GLU A 258 12.92 -16.87 -11.71
N PHE A 259 12.26 -16.64 -12.85
CA PHE A 259 10.80 -16.58 -12.96
C PHE A 259 10.26 -17.82 -13.68
N ARG A 260 9.20 -18.42 -13.14
CA ARG A 260 8.40 -19.39 -13.89
C ARG A 260 7.35 -18.69 -14.74
N PRO A 261 7.12 -19.15 -15.98
CA PRO A 261 6.15 -18.52 -16.89
C PRO A 261 4.73 -18.36 -16.30
N GLU A 262 4.28 -19.34 -15.51
CA GLU A 262 2.96 -19.32 -14.87
C GLU A 262 2.82 -18.20 -13.83
N TRP A 263 3.90 -17.84 -13.12
CA TRP A 263 3.89 -16.77 -12.15
C TRP A 263 3.81 -15.39 -12.83
N LEU A 264 4.56 -15.23 -13.93
CA LEU A 264 4.47 -14.02 -14.76
C LEU A 264 3.06 -13.88 -15.38
N ALA A 265 2.45 -14.99 -15.81
CA ALA A 265 1.08 -14.99 -16.32
C ALA A 265 0.07 -14.54 -15.26
N ALA A 266 0.25 -14.94 -13.99
CA ALA A 266 -0.62 -14.48 -12.89
C ALA A 266 -0.47 -12.97 -12.62
N HIS A 267 0.75 -12.42 -12.67
CA HIS A 267 0.96 -10.97 -12.53
C HIS A 267 0.35 -10.19 -13.71
N ARG A 268 0.42 -10.72 -14.95
CA ARG A 268 -0.29 -10.12 -16.09
C ARG A 268 -1.81 -10.17 -15.92
N ALA A 269 -2.32 -11.29 -15.41
CA ALA A 269 -3.74 -11.42 -15.12
C ALA A 269 -4.22 -10.45 -14.04
N LEU A 270 -3.36 -10.07 -13.06
CA LEU A 270 -3.65 -9.03 -12.07
C LEU A 270 -4.02 -7.72 -12.76
N ILE A 271 -3.21 -7.28 -13.73
CA ILE A 271 -3.47 -6.03 -14.45
C ILE A 271 -4.82 -6.07 -15.18
N GLN A 272 -5.10 -7.19 -15.85
CA GLN A 272 -6.36 -7.37 -16.57
C GLN A 272 -7.58 -7.43 -15.63
N GLU A 273 -7.46 -8.07 -14.48
CA GLU A 273 -8.55 -8.13 -13.49
C GLU A 273 -8.80 -6.76 -12.82
N ALA A 274 -7.74 -5.96 -12.57
CA ALA A 274 -7.90 -4.59 -12.08
C ALA A 274 -8.58 -3.69 -13.11
N TYR A 275 -8.24 -3.78 -14.40
CA TYR A 275 -8.93 -3.02 -15.45
C TYR A 275 -10.42 -3.38 -15.56
N LYS A 276 -10.78 -4.65 -15.38
CA LYS A 276 -12.19 -5.07 -15.36
C LYS A 276 -12.91 -4.62 -14.09
N LEU A 277 -12.18 -4.44 -12.99
CA LEU A 277 -12.74 -4.00 -11.72
C LEU A 277 -13.06 -2.52 -11.75
N PHE A 278 -12.12 -1.67 -12.18
CA PHE A 278 -12.24 -0.21 -12.09
C PHE A 278 -12.73 0.43 -13.38
N GLU A 279 -12.56 -0.20 -14.54
CA GLU A 279 -12.89 0.31 -15.88
C GLU A 279 -12.28 1.69 -16.17
N SER A 280 -11.14 2.01 -15.56
CA SER A 280 -10.40 3.27 -15.70
C SER A 280 -8.93 3.09 -15.39
N LYS A 281 -8.12 4.09 -15.75
CA LYS A 281 -6.70 4.20 -15.39
C LYS A 281 -6.41 5.63 -14.95
N HIS A 282 -5.73 5.81 -13.83
CA HIS A 282 -5.34 7.10 -13.30
C HIS A 282 -3.82 7.31 -13.35
N TYR A 283 -3.16 6.69 -14.30
CA TYR A 283 -1.72 6.80 -14.55
C TYR A 283 -1.45 6.73 -16.06
N ASP A 284 -0.39 7.36 -16.49
CA ASP A 284 0.16 7.28 -17.85
C ASP A 284 1.22 6.18 -18.01
N ARG A 285 1.67 5.60 -16.89
CA ARG A 285 2.54 4.45 -16.72
C ARG A 285 2.42 3.93 -15.29
N TYR A 286 2.75 2.66 -15.07
CA TYR A 286 2.84 2.13 -13.72
C TYR A 286 4.06 1.22 -13.60
N ASP A 287 4.87 1.45 -12.56
CA ASP A 287 6.08 0.69 -12.29
C ASP A 287 5.98 0.02 -10.91
N PHE A 288 5.80 -1.30 -10.86
CA PHE A 288 6.05 -2.05 -9.63
C PHE A 288 7.55 -2.03 -9.36
N LEU A 289 7.98 -1.53 -8.20
CA LEU A 289 9.37 -1.47 -7.76
C LEU A 289 9.57 -2.51 -6.66
N VAL A 290 10.01 -3.70 -7.05
CA VAL A 290 10.04 -4.88 -6.18
C VAL A 290 11.46 -5.17 -5.74
N THR A 291 11.70 -5.28 -4.44
CA THR A 291 12.93 -5.89 -3.92
C THR A 291 12.68 -7.33 -3.49
N VAL A 292 13.61 -8.21 -3.81
CA VAL A 292 13.64 -9.63 -3.42
C VAL A 292 14.87 -9.84 -2.55
N SER A 293 14.74 -9.55 -1.26
CA SER A 293 15.87 -9.46 -0.34
C SER A 293 15.46 -9.77 1.10
N ASP A 294 16.35 -10.40 1.85
CA ASP A 294 16.23 -10.55 3.31
C ASP A 294 17.07 -9.49 4.07
N LYS A 295 17.70 -8.54 3.35
CA LYS A 295 18.57 -7.50 3.91
C LYS A 295 17.92 -6.12 3.93
N ILE A 296 16.85 -5.90 3.17
CA ILE A 296 16.04 -4.68 3.15
C ILE A 296 14.73 -4.96 3.89
N GLY A 297 14.20 -3.97 4.59
CA GLY A 297 12.92 -4.09 5.28
C GLY A 297 11.78 -4.49 4.35
N GLY A 298 10.78 -5.21 4.87
CA GLY A 298 9.64 -5.70 4.09
C GLY A 298 8.38 -4.85 4.30
N GLY A 299 7.59 -4.69 3.23
CA GLY A 299 6.31 -3.97 3.24
C GLY A 299 5.99 -3.37 1.89
N GLY A 300 4.82 -2.73 1.78
CA GLY A 300 4.42 -1.95 0.64
C GLY A 300 4.26 -0.48 0.99
N ILE A 301 4.45 0.37 -0.01
CA ILE A 301 4.06 1.78 0.02
C ILE A 301 3.51 2.11 -1.36
N GLU A 302 2.32 2.65 -1.34
CA GLU A 302 1.60 3.02 -2.55
C GLU A 302 2.03 4.37 -3.11
N HIS A 303 2.13 4.43 -4.42
CA HIS A 303 2.36 5.63 -5.20
C HIS A 303 1.37 5.71 -6.36
N HIS A 304 1.19 6.90 -6.94
CA HIS A 304 0.20 7.10 -8.00
C HIS A 304 0.54 6.31 -9.27
N ARG A 305 1.83 6.32 -9.64
CA ARG A 305 2.36 5.72 -10.87
C ARG A 305 3.32 4.57 -10.62
N SER A 306 3.45 4.15 -9.37
CA SER A 306 4.30 3.02 -8.98
C SER A 306 3.82 2.45 -7.65
N SER A 307 4.41 1.32 -7.26
CA SER A 307 4.40 0.83 -5.90
C SER A 307 5.81 0.47 -5.47
N GLN A 308 6.08 0.62 -4.19
CA GLN A 308 7.26 0.11 -3.53
C GLN A 308 6.88 -1.21 -2.85
N ASP A 309 7.46 -2.31 -3.32
CA ASP A 309 7.09 -3.66 -2.87
C ASP A 309 8.35 -4.37 -2.35
N GLN A 310 8.60 -4.30 -1.05
CA GLN A 310 9.75 -4.95 -0.43
C GLN A 310 9.38 -6.37 0.03
N THR A 311 9.88 -7.37 -0.68
CA THR A 311 9.54 -8.78 -0.46
C THR A 311 10.74 -9.59 0.01
N ALA A 312 10.47 -10.79 0.57
CA ALA A 312 11.51 -11.71 1.00
C ALA A 312 12.26 -12.34 -0.19
N ALA A 313 13.49 -12.76 0.04
CA ALA A 313 14.36 -13.39 -0.99
C ALA A 313 13.71 -14.61 -1.68
N ASN A 314 12.79 -15.29 -1.01
CA ASN A 314 12.12 -16.47 -1.56
C ASN A 314 10.84 -16.17 -2.37
N TYR A 315 10.50 -14.90 -2.62
CA TYR A 315 9.22 -14.51 -3.27
C TYR A 315 8.96 -15.25 -4.58
N PHE A 316 9.95 -15.40 -5.43
CA PHE A 316 9.85 -16.13 -6.71
C PHE A 316 10.45 -17.53 -6.67
N THR A 317 11.31 -17.86 -5.72
CA THR A 317 12.02 -19.15 -5.69
C THR A 317 11.28 -20.22 -4.89
N ASP A 318 10.42 -19.85 -3.94
CA ASP A 318 9.61 -20.76 -3.12
C ASP A 318 8.18 -20.21 -2.98
N TRP A 319 7.37 -20.42 -4.02
CA TRP A 319 6.01 -19.86 -4.13
C TRP A 319 5.10 -20.21 -2.95
N ASP A 320 5.12 -21.44 -2.49
CA ASP A 320 4.25 -21.87 -1.39
C ASP A 320 4.65 -21.21 -0.07
N LYS A 321 5.94 -21.04 0.21
CA LYS A 321 6.40 -20.33 1.42
C LYS A 321 6.20 -18.82 1.34
N ALA A 322 6.20 -18.25 0.14
CA ALA A 322 5.95 -16.84 -0.08
C ALA A 322 4.45 -16.51 -0.27
N LEU A 323 3.56 -17.50 -0.21
CA LEU A 323 2.15 -17.37 -0.57
C LEU A 323 1.45 -16.16 0.08
N SER A 324 1.72 -15.89 1.36
CA SER A 324 1.15 -14.75 2.08
C SER A 324 1.69 -13.37 1.62
N LEU A 325 2.74 -13.35 0.77
CA LEU A 325 3.27 -12.12 0.20
C LEU A 325 2.66 -11.78 -1.16
N HIS A 326 2.01 -12.76 -1.82
CA HIS A 326 1.47 -12.55 -3.17
C HIS A 326 0.23 -11.64 -3.22
N GLU A 327 -0.29 -11.19 -2.08
CA GLU A 327 -1.31 -10.14 -2.02
C GLU A 327 -0.72 -8.72 -2.00
N LEU A 328 0.61 -8.56 -1.78
CA LEU A 328 1.23 -7.25 -1.63
C LEU A 328 1.07 -6.42 -2.92
N LEU A 329 1.55 -6.92 -4.06
CA LEU A 329 1.44 -6.20 -5.31
C LEU A 329 -0.02 -5.88 -5.71
N PRO A 330 -0.99 -6.80 -5.58
CA PRO A 330 -2.40 -6.48 -5.74
C PRO A 330 -2.91 -5.36 -4.84
N HIS A 331 -2.49 -5.34 -3.55
CA HIS A 331 -2.86 -4.32 -2.59
C HIS A 331 -2.31 -2.96 -3.02
N GLU A 332 -1.01 -2.84 -3.24
CA GLU A 332 -0.36 -1.59 -3.63
C GLU A 332 -0.86 -1.07 -4.99
N TYR A 333 -1.19 -1.97 -5.92
CA TYR A 333 -1.73 -1.57 -7.21
C TYR A 333 -3.13 -0.94 -7.11
N VAL A 334 -3.99 -1.46 -6.25
CA VAL A 334 -5.34 -0.90 -5.99
C VAL A 334 -5.26 0.53 -5.51
N HIS A 335 -4.23 0.88 -4.77
CA HIS A 335 -4.04 2.23 -4.25
C HIS A 335 -3.90 3.31 -5.35
N SER A 336 -3.50 2.97 -6.58
CA SER A 336 -3.52 3.93 -7.68
C SER A 336 -4.92 4.54 -7.87
N TRP A 337 -5.98 3.75 -7.60
CA TRP A 337 -7.38 4.20 -7.60
C TRP A 337 -7.86 4.64 -6.23
N ASN A 338 -7.71 3.78 -5.20
CA ASN A 338 -8.16 4.05 -3.83
C ASN A 338 -7.01 4.57 -2.97
N GLY A 339 -6.93 5.88 -2.81
CA GLY A 339 -5.91 6.55 -2.00
C GLY A 339 -5.11 7.58 -2.77
N LYS A 340 -4.60 7.24 -3.96
CA LYS A 340 -3.80 8.19 -4.75
C LYS A 340 -4.69 9.06 -5.65
N PHE A 341 -5.59 8.47 -6.42
CA PHE A 341 -6.57 9.23 -7.19
C PHE A 341 -7.78 9.64 -6.33
N ARG A 342 -8.56 8.67 -5.81
CA ARG A 342 -9.63 8.97 -4.84
C ARG A 342 -9.06 8.95 -3.44
N ARG A 343 -8.92 10.11 -2.83
CA ARG A 343 -8.23 10.32 -1.54
C ARG A 343 -9.19 10.82 -0.48
N PRO A 344 -9.21 10.27 0.75
CA PRO A 344 -9.92 10.89 1.87
C PRO A 344 -9.53 12.36 2.02
N ALA A 345 -10.51 13.24 2.24
CA ALA A 345 -10.27 14.68 2.34
C ALA A 345 -9.28 15.02 3.47
N GLY A 346 -9.34 14.29 4.59
CA GLY A 346 -8.43 14.47 5.74
C GLY A 346 -6.98 14.08 5.45
N LEU A 347 -6.72 13.27 4.41
CA LEU A 347 -5.36 12.89 3.99
C LEU A 347 -4.79 13.80 2.89
N ALA A 348 -5.59 14.72 2.35
CA ALA A 348 -5.16 15.66 1.31
C ALA A 348 -4.63 16.96 1.94
N THR A 349 -3.42 16.92 2.48
CA THR A 349 -2.77 18.06 3.12
C THR A 349 -1.97 18.90 2.11
N PRO A 350 -1.84 20.24 2.31
CA PRO A 350 -1.13 21.08 1.37
C PRO A 350 0.39 20.86 1.36
N ASN A 351 0.95 20.37 2.46
CA ASN A 351 2.37 20.07 2.60
C ASN A 351 2.60 18.95 3.63
N TYR A 352 3.84 18.49 3.75
CA TYR A 352 4.22 17.35 4.59
C TYR A 352 4.44 17.69 6.07
N ASN A 353 4.12 18.89 6.52
CA ASN A 353 4.21 19.31 7.92
C ASN A 353 2.83 19.72 8.50
N VAL A 354 1.76 19.44 7.75
CA VAL A 354 0.38 19.51 8.21
C VAL A 354 -0.08 18.11 8.60
N PRO A 355 -0.59 17.90 9.82
CA PRO A 355 -1.12 16.61 10.26
C PRO A 355 -2.23 16.08 9.35
N MET A 356 -2.20 14.77 9.07
CA MET A 356 -3.26 14.06 8.37
C MET A 356 -4.38 13.64 9.34
N GLU A 357 -5.61 13.52 8.83
CA GLU A 357 -6.76 12.98 9.54
C GLU A 357 -7.09 11.58 9.02
N ASP A 358 -6.93 10.58 9.86
CA ASP A 358 -6.92 9.15 9.51
C ASP A 358 -8.29 8.47 9.62
N ASP A 359 -9.36 9.22 9.85
CA ASP A 359 -10.71 8.70 10.16
C ASP A 359 -11.31 7.78 9.08
N LEU A 360 -10.87 7.90 7.83
CA LEU A 360 -11.32 7.08 6.69
C LEU A 360 -10.33 6.01 6.25
N LEU A 361 -9.31 5.67 7.04
CA LEU A 361 -8.36 4.59 6.70
C LEU A 361 -9.03 3.22 6.55
N TRP A 362 -10.17 2.99 7.17
CA TRP A 362 -10.96 1.78 6.95
C TRP A 362 -11.55 1.68 5.51
N VAL A 363 -11.66 2.82 4.77
CA VAL A 363 -11.95 2.85 3.34
C VAL A 363 -10.66 2.76 2.55
N TYR A 364 -9.70 3.63 2.86
CA TYR A 364 -8.42 3.72 2.15
C TYR A 364 -7.69 2.38 2.19
N GLU A 365 -7.45 1.84 3.37
CA GLU A 365 -6.71 0.60 3.59
C GLU A 365 -7.62 -0.63 3.66
N GLY A 366 -8.72 -0.52 4.40
CA GLY A 366 -9.61 -1.67 4.61
C GLY A 366 -10.26 -2.17 3.32
N GLN A 367 -10.64 -1.26 2.40
CA GLN A 367 -11.17 -1.65 1.10
C GLN A 367 -10.07 -2.07 0.12
N THR A 368 -8.90 -1.45 0.19
CA THR A 368 -7.73 -1.90 -0.58
C THR A 368 -7.29 -3.30 -0.16
N GLN A 369 -7.27 -3.59 1.14
CA GLN A 369 -7.01 -4.93 1.66
C GLN A 369 -8.03 -5.97 1.16
N TYR A 370 -9.31 -5.58 1.07
CA TYR A 370 -10.34 -6.40 0.47
C TYR A 370 -10.06 -6.68 -1.01
N TRP A 371 -9.81 -5.64 -1.81
CA TRP A 371 -9.54 -5.80 -3.25
C TRP A 371 -8.22 -6.48 -3.52
N GLY A 372 -7.19 -6.26 -2.72
CA GLY A 372 -5.90 -6.97 -2.82
C GLY A 372 -6.10 -8.48 -2.76
N LYS A 373 -6.84 -8.98 -1.76
CA LYS A 373 -7.12 -10.43 -1.64
C LYS A 373 -8.04 -10.95 -2.76
N VAL A 374 -9.03 -10.17 -3.16
CA VAL A 374 -9.93 -10.53 -4.28
C VAL A 374 -9.15 -10.60 -5.59
N LEU A 375 -8.30 -9.63 -5.89
CA LEU A 375 -7.50 -9.61 -7.10
C LEU A 375 -6.41 -10.70 -7.10
N ALA A 376 -5.79 -10.98 -5.95
CA ALA A 376 -4.87 -12.12 -5.82
C ALA A 376 -5.53 -13.47 -6.19
N ALA A 377 -6.79 -13.65 -5.80
CA ALA A 377 -7.57 -14.84 -6.19
C ALA A 377 -7.97 -14.81 -7.68
N ARG A 378 -8.50 -13.67 -8.17
CA ARG A 378 -9.00 -13.52 -9.55
C ARG A 378 -7.88 -13.66 -10.59
N SER A 379 -6.69 -13.17 -10.28
CA SER A 379 -5.51 -13.26 -11.15
C SER A 379 -4.83 -14.64 -11.17
N GLY A 380 -5.10 -15.47 -10.15
CA GLY A 380 -4.44 -16.76 -9.98
C GLY A 380 -3.09 -16.69 -9.26
N LEU A 381 -2.73 -15.53 -8.65
CA LEU A 381 -1.65 -15.43 -7.67
C LEU A 381 -1.93 -16.34 -6.47
N TRP A 382 -3.18 -16.47 -6.10
CA TRP A 382 -3.69 -17.45 -5.15
C TRP A 382 -4.64 -18.43 -5.81
N ALA A 383 -4.53 -19.71 -5.48
CA ALA A 383 -5.60 -20.64 -5.74
C ALA A 383 -6.82 -20.29 -4.85
N LYS A 384 -8.03 -20.59 -5.32
CA LYS A 384 -9.27 -20.31 -4.57
C LYS A 384 -9.24 -20.81 -3.12
N LYS A 385 -8.67 -22.01 -2.90
CA LYS A 385 -8.54 -22.57 -1.55
C LYS A 385 -7.66 -21.71 -0.66
N ASP A 386 -6.56 -21.20 -1.19
CA ASP A 386 -5.62 -20.38 -0.43
C ASP A 386 -6.22 -18.99 -0.09
N ALA A 387 -7.01 -18.43 -1.02
CA ALA A 387 -7.79 -17.22 -0.76
C ALA A 387 -8.84 -17.43 0.36
N LEU A 388 -9.54 -18.56 0.35
CA LEU A 388 -10.48 -18.92 1.41
C LEU A 388 -9.78 -19.12 2.76
N ASP A 389 -8.59 -19.74 2.76
CA ASP A 389 -7.77 -19.91 3.98
C ASP A 389 -7.24 -18.56 4.48
N ALA A 390 -6.87 -17.63 3.58
CA ALA A 390 -6.49 -16.26 3.95
C ALA A 390 -7.64 -15.53 4.67
N ILE A 391 -8.84 -15.55 4.10
CA ILE A 391 -10.05 -14.96 4.70
C ILE A 391 -10.40 -15.66 6.03
N ALA A 392 -10.23 -16.98 6.11
CA ALA A 392 -10.44 -17.74 7.35
C ALA A 392 -9.51 -17.28 8.48
N ASN A 393 -8.24 -17.04 8.17
CA ASN A 393 -7.26 -16.56 9.15
C ASN A 393 -7.62 -15.17 9.67
N VAL A 394 -7.98 -14.24 8.78
CA VAL A 394 -8.47 -12.91 9.17
C VAL A 394 -9.71 -13.02 10.08
N ALA A 395 -10.70 -13.77 9.65
CA ALA A 395 -11.95 -13.97 10.39
C ALA A 395 -11.73 -14.57 11.78
N ALA A 396 -10.91 -15.62 11.87
CA ALA A 396 -10.59 -16.28 13.12
C ALA A 396 -9.83 -15.35 14.08
N TYR A 397 -8.88 -14.56 13.56
CA TYR A 397 -8.13 -13.61 14.37
C TYR A 397 -9.06 -12.61 15.05
N TYR A 398 -9.95 -11.95 14.29
CA TYR A 398 -10.87 -10.95 14.85
C TYR A 398 -12.00 -11.57 15.69
N LYS A 399 -12.42 -12.79 15.36
CA LYS A 399 -13.38 -13.53 16.21
C LYS A 399 -12.83 -13.81 17.60
N GLU A 400 -11.51 -14.05 17.71
CA GLU A 400 -10.87 -14.41 18.98
C GLU A 400 -10.04 -13.24 19.60
N GLN A 401 -10.19 -12.00 19.09
CA GLN A 401 -9.42 -10.85 19.59
C GLN A 401 -10.15 -10.14 20.75
N PRO A 402 -9.64 -10.25 22.00
CA PRO A 402 -10.32 -9.69 23.17
C PRO A 402 -10.30 -8.16 23.24
N GLY A 403 -9.35 -7.51 22.57
CA GLY A 403 -9.25 -6.05 22.52
C GLY A 403 -10.48 -5.34 21.93
N ARG A 404 -11.26 -6.05 21.10
CA ARG A 404 -12.50 -5.55 20.53
C ARG A 404 -13.58 -5.24 21.58
N ARG A 405 -13.46 -5.76 22.79
CA ARG A 405 -14.37 -5.50 23.92
C ARG A 405 -14.24 -4.10 24.53
N TRP A 406 -13.12 -3.39 24.27
CA TRP A 406 -12.90 -2.06 24.83
C TRP A 406 -12.56 -0.99 23.79
N ARG A 407 -11.95 -1.39 22.66
CA ARG A 407 -11.54 -0.49 21.60
C ARG A 407 -12.28 -0.83 20.31
N ASN A 408 -13.03 0.11 19.74
CA ASN A 408 -13.73 -0.09 18.47
C ASN A 408 -12.80 0.03 17.27
N LEU A 409 -13.29 -0.29 16.07
CA LEU A 409 -12.47 -0.26 14.87
C LEU A 409 -12.09 1.17 14.46
N GLN A 410 -13.00 2.13 14.57
CA GLN A 410 -12.75 3.52 14.23
C GLN A 410 -11.55 4.08 14.99
N ASP A 411 -11.41 3.79 16.28
CA ASP A 411 -10.27 4.26 17.07
C ASP A 411 -8.93 3.65 16.62
N THR A 412 -8.94 2.49 15.96
CA THR A 412 -7.70 1.87 15.46
C THR A 412 -7.14 2.58 14.23
N THR A 413 -7.91 3.44 13.54
CA THR A 413 -7.40 4.23 12.40
C THR A 413 -6.32 5.22 12.83
N TYR A 414 -6.31 5.64 14.09
CA TYR A 414 -5.29 6.55 14.63
C TYR A 414 -4.03 5.85 15.16
N ASP A 415 -3.94 4.52 15.00
CA ASP A 415 -2.88 3.73 15.65
C ASP A 415 -1.48 4.03 15.12
N GLU A 416 -1.34 4.36 13.83
CA GLU A 416 -0.04 4.73 13.22
C GLU A 416 0.53 6.01 13.86
N VAL A 417 -0.32 6.96 14.24
CA VAL A 417 0.09 8.18 14.92
C VAL A 417 0.47 7.91 16.38
N VAL A 418 -0.26 6.98 17.03
CA VAL A 418 -0.04 6.63 18.45
C VAL A 418 1.21 5.79 18.64
N ALA A 419 1.47 4.84 17.73
CA ALA A 419 2.58 3.89 17.87
C ALA A 419 3.15 3.52 16.50
N PRO A 420 4.36 3.97 16.19
CA PRO A 420 5.04 3.62 14.94
C PRO A 420 5.01 2.10 14.68
N ARG A 421 4.78 1.73 13.43
CA ARG A 421 4.58 0.34 12.97
C ARG A 421 5.69 -0.63 13.43
N PHE A 422 6.92 -0.16 13.55
CA PHE A 422 8.10 -0.97 13.84
C PHE A 422 8.37 -1.19 15.33
N LEU A 423 7.71 -0.44 16.21
CA LEU A 423 7.89 -0.65 17.64
C LEU A 423 7.16 -1.92 18.09
N PRO A 424 7.82 -2.81 18.85
CA PRO A 424 7.16 -3.97 19.42
C PRO A 424 5.95 -3.55 20.25
N ARG A 425 4.78 -4.04 19.89
CA ARG A 425 3.55 -3.75 20.64
C ARG A 425 3.34 -4.78 21.72
N ALA A 426 3.33 -4.33 22.96
CA ALA A 426 2.96 -5.21 24.07
C ALA A 426 1.47 -5.62 23.96
N TRP A 427 1.18 -6.91 24.08
CA TRP A 427 -0.16 -7.47 24.11
C TRP A 427 -1.07 -7.03 22.94
N PRO A 428 -0.67 -7.29 21.68
CA PRO A 428 -1.38 -6.78 20.49
C PRO A 428 -2.85 -7.24 20.45
N SER A 429 -3.17 -8.43 20.95
CA SER A 429 -4.54 -8.94 21.02
C SER A 429 -5.46 -8.19 21.99
N TRP A 430 -4.89 -7.49 22.99
CA TRP A 430 -5.63 -6.64 23.92
C TRP A 430 -5.59 -5.17 23.49
N ARG A 431 -4.41 -4.68 23.15
CA ARG A 431 -4.23 -3.28 22.76
C ARG A 431 -4.96 -2.93 21.45
N ARG A 432 -5.08 -3.86 20.53
CA ARG A 432 -5.41 -3.67 19.12
C ARG A 432 -4.34 -2.81 18.40
N SER A 433 -4.37 -2.78 17.09
CA SER A 433 -3.38 -2.08 16.29
C SER A 433 -4.00 -1.54 15.00
N LEU A 434 -3.44 -1.86 13.86
CA LEU A 434 -3.86 -1.47 12.52
C LEU A 434 -5.06 -2.31 12.04
N ASP A 435 -6.03 -2.54 12.90
CA ASP A 435 -7.12 -3.49 12.62
C ASP A 435 -8.03 -2.99 11.48
N TYR A 436 -7.98 -1.70 11.16
CA TYR A 436 -8.71 -1.10 10.05
C TYR A 436 -8.34 -1.68 8.67
N TYR A 437 -7.17 -2.33 8.52
CA TYR A 437 -6.82 -3.13 7.33
C TYR A 437 -7.71 -4.38 7.22
N ASP A 438 -7.47 -5.34 8.07
CA ASP A 438 -8.07 -6.68 7.96
C ASP A 438 -9.48 -6.76 8.56
N GLU A 439 -9.81 -6.08 9.66
CA GLU A 439 -11.19 -5.98 10.11
C GLU A 439 -12.02 -5.07 9.19
N GLY A 440 -11.37 -4.05 8.59
CA GLY A 440 -11.94 -3.24 7.51
C GLY A 440 -12.31 -4.09 6.30
N LEU A 441 -11.44 -5.00 5.88
CA LEU A 441 -11.74 -6.00 4.83
C LEU A 441 -13.04 -6.76 5.14
N LEU A 442 -13.23 -7.20 6.38
CA LEU A 442 -14.46 -7.95 6.78
C LEU A 442 -15.73 -7.09 6.69
N ILE A 443 -15.63 -5.76 6.93
CA ILE A 443 -16.73 -4.81 6.70
C ILE A 443 -17.10 -4.77 5.22
N TRP A 444 -16.09 -4.68 4.34
CA TRP A 444 -16.32 -4.59 2.89
C TRP A 444 -16.81 -5.92 2.31
N LEU A 445 -16.34 -7.06 2.82
CA LEU A 445 -16.90 -8.37 2.49
C LEU A 445 -18.38 -8.49 2.91
N ASP A 446 -18.73 -7.95 4.08
CA ASP A 446 -20.12 -7.92 4.57
C ASP A 446 -20.98 -7.00 3.67
N ALA A 447 -20.46 -5.84 3.25
CA ALA A 447 -21.15 -4.95 2.31
C ALA A 447 -21.35 -5.61 0.95
N ASP A 448 -20.32 -6.25 0.36
CA ASP A 448 -20.44 -6.90 -0.96
C ASP A 448 -21.45 -8.05 -0.92
N THR A 449 -21.37 -8.93 0.08
CA THR A 449 -22.33 -10.03 0.20
C THR A 449 -23.76 -9.53 0.44
N LEU A 450 -23.94 -8.43 1.19
CA LEU A 450 -25.23 -7.79 1.40
C LEU A 450 -25.81 -7.22 0.09
N ILE A 451 -25.00 -6.51 -0.70
CA ILE A 451 -25.40 -5.97 -2.01
C ILE A 451 -25.84 -7.13 -2.92
N ARG A 452 -25.02 -8.17 -3.03
CA ARG A 452 -25.32 -9.35 -3.86
C ARG A 452 -26.60 -10.07 -3.40
N GLU A 453 -26.79 -10.27 -2.12
CA GLU A 453 -28.00 -10.91 -1.57
C GLU A 453 -29.24 -10.08 -1.87
N LYS A 454 -29.26 -8.80 -1.51
CA LYS A 454 -30.42 -7.90 -1.66
C LYS A 454 -30.76 -7.61 -3.10
N SER A 455 -29.76 -7.49 -3.98
CA SER A 455 -29.94 -7.27 -5.42
C SER A 455 -30.19 -8.57 -6.20
N GLN A 456 -30.16 -9.73 -5.54
CA GLN A 456 -30.20 -11.05 -6.18
C GLN A 456 -29.04 -11.28 -7.17
N GLY A 457 -27.89 -10.69 -6.91
CA GLY A 457 -26.67 -10.79 -7.72
C GLY A 457 -26.62 -9.80 -8.90
N ARG A 458 -27.57 -8.87 -9.01
CA ARG A 458 -27.53 -7.82 -10.06
C ARG A 458 -26.45 -6.79 -9.82
N TYR A 459 -26.16 -6.48 -8.56
CA TYR A 459 -25.13 -5.54 -8.13
C TYR A 459 -24.16 -6.19 -7.15
N SER A 460 -22.99 -5.61 -7.05
CA SER A 460 -21.90 -6.05 -6.19
C SER A 460 -21.03 -4.87 -5.77
N LEU A 461 -20.04 -5.09 -4.96
CA LEU A 461 -19.06 -4.06 -4.62
C LEU A 461 -18.17 -3.68 -5.84
N ASP A 462 -18.07 -4.51 -6.89
CA ASP A 462 -17.43 -4.15 -8.15
C ASP A 462 -18.14 -2.93 -8.79
N ASP A 463 -19.48 -2.80 -8.63
CA ASP A 463 -20.22 -1.62 -9.09
C ASP A 463 -19.85 -0.37 -8.31
N PHE A 464 -19.54 -0.53 -7.00
CA PHE A 464 -19.01 0.55 -6.19
C PHE A 464 -17.59 0.94 -6.67
N ALA A 465 -16.72 -0.03 -6.90
CA ALA A 465 -15.37 0.24 -7.38
C ALA A 465 -15.38 1.08 -8.66
N ARG A 466 -16.19 0.71 -9.65
CA ARG A 466 -16.34 1.48 -10.90
C ARG A 466 -16.90 2.88 -10.68
N ARG A 467 -17.97 3.02 -9.89
CA ARG A 467 -18.66 4.30 -9.71
C ARG A 467 -17.97 5.25 -8.76
N PHE A 468 -17.15 4.74 -7.84
CA PHE A 468 -16.48 5.54 -6.82
C PHE A 468 -15.01 5.80 -7.17
N PHE A 469 -14.27 4.78 -7.57
CA PHE A 469 -12.86 4.86 -7.89
C PHE A 469 -12.60 4.98 -9.40
N GLY A 470 -13.43 4.36 -10.23
CA GLY A 470 -13.27 4.31 -11.69
C GLY A 470 -13.77 5.56 -12.45
N VAL A 471 -14.09 6.64 -11.74
CA VAL A 471 -14.57 7.91 -12.34
C VAL A 471 -13.42 8.69 -12.98
N LYS A 472 -13.73 9.52 -14.00
CA LYS A 472 -12.78 10.43 -14.66
C LYS A 472 -11.52 9.72 -15.19
N ASP A 473 -11.72 8.67 -15.98
CA ASP A 473 -10.65 7.92 -16.63
C ASP A 473 -9.61 8.85 -17.27
N GLY A 474 -8.31 8.56 -17.08
CA GLY A 474 -7.21 9.35 -17.58
C GLY A 474 -6.81 10.57 -16.73
N CYS A 475 -7.59 10.96 -15.71
CA CYS A 475 -7.21 12.05 -14.80
C CYS A 475 -6.16 11.58 -13.80
N LEU A 476 -5.10 12.40 -13.62
CA LEU A 476 -3.97 12.10 -12.75
C LEU A 476 -4.02 12.82 -11.40
N GLY A 477 -4.80 13.89 -11.27
CA GLY A 477 -4.90 14.66 -10.03
C GLY A 477 -5.80 13.97 -9.00
N PRO A 478 -5.52 14.13 -7.69
CA PRO A 478 -6.36 13.54 -6.66
C PRO A 478 -7.75 14.17 -6.64
N GLU A 479 -8.76 13.33 -6.46
CA GLU A 479 -10.14 13.72 -6.19
C GLU A 479 -10.53 13.27 -4.79
N THR A 480 -10.75 14.23 -3.90
CA THR A 480 -11.04 13.94 -2.50
C THR A 480 -12.45 13.41 -2.28
N TYR A 481 -12.66 12.70 -1.17
CA TYR A 481 -13.95 12.20 -0.74
C TYR A 481 -14.12 12.25 0.77
N THR A 482 -15.38 12.23 1.18
CA THR A 482 -15.82 12.20 2.57
C THR A 482 -16.57 10.89 2.86
N PHE A 483 -16.89 10.64 4.13
CA PHE A 483 -17.76 9.52 4.52
C PHE A 483 -19.13 9.56 3.82
N GLU A 484 -19.69 10.78 3.63
CA GLU A 484 -20.99 10.94 2.97
C GLU A 484 -20.97 10.56 1.50
N ASP A 485 -19.85 10.79 0.81
CA ASP A 485 -19.70 10.39 -0.59
C ASP A 485 -19.69 8.86 -0.72
N VAL A 486 -19.06 8.16 0.23
CA VAL A 486 -19.09 6.69 0.29
C VAL A 486 -20.53 6.19 0.48
N VAL A 487 -21.27 6.78 1.43
CA VAL A 487 -22.67 6.44 1.71
C VAL A 487 -23.56 6.73 0.51
N ALA A 488 -23.36 7.86 -0.17
CA ALA A 488 -24.15 8.26 -1.34
C ALA A 488 -24.01 7.25 -2.48
N VAL A 489 -22.79 6.88 -2.85
CA VAL A 489 -22.57 5.93 -3.96
C VAL A 489 -23.08 4.52 -3.62
N LEU A 490 -22.96 4.07 -2.36
CA LEU A 490 -23.57 2.81 -1.93
C LEU A 490 -25.09 2.84 -2.06
N ASN A 491 -25.76 3.97 -1.71
CA ASN A 491 -27.20 4.14 -1.88
C ASN A 491 -27.63 4.17 -3.34
N ASP A 492 -26.81 4.73 -4.25
CA ASP A 492 -27.07 4.75 -5.70
C ASP A 492 -27.02 3.32 -6.30
N ILE A 493 -26.25 2.42 -5.70
CA ILE A 493 -26.17 1.01 -6.12
C ILE A 493 -27.33 0.22 -5.55
N LEU A 494 -27.58 0.39 -4.25
CA LEU A 494 -28.63 -0.30 -3.51
C LEU A 494 -29.16 0.60 -2.40
N ALA A 495 -30.42 1.01 -2.49
CA ALA A 495 -31.07 1.76 -1.42
C ALA A 495 -31.12 0.93 -0.13
N TYR A 496 -30.36 1.36 0.88
CA TYR A 496 -30.22 0.69 2.18
C TYR A 496 -29.74 1.69 3.24
N GLU A 497 -29.88 1.35 4.51
CA GLU A 497 -29.42 2.17 5.64
C GLU A 497 -27.88 2.12 5.79
N TRP A 498 -27.15 2.50 4.72
CA TRP A 498 -25.69 2.35 4.64
C TRP A 498 -24.94 3.12 5.73
N ARG A 499 -25.39 4.32 6.07
CA ARG A 499 -24.80 5.08 7.18
C ARG A 499 -24.83 4.28 8.49
N SER A 500 -25.99 3.79 8.86
CA SER A 500 -26.17 2.98 10.09
C SER A 500 -25.42 1.66 10.01
N PHE A 501 -25.39 1.02 8.83
CA PHE A 501 -24.66 -0.21 8.58
C PHE A 501 -23.15 -0.01 8.83
N LEU A 502 -22.54 1.01 8.26
CA LEU A 502 -21.11 1.29 8.39
C LEU A 502 -20.75 1.73 9.81
N LEU A 503 -21.45 2.75 10.36
CA LEU A 503 -21.20 3.23 11.72
C LEU A 503 -21.38 2.12 12.76
N GLY A 504 -22.39 1.27 12.60
CA GLY A 504 -22.62 0.14 13.51
C GLY A 504 -21.46 -0.87 13.52
N ARG A 505 -20.63 -0.95 12.46
CA ARG A 505 -19.43 -1.81 12.40
C ARG A 505 -18.19 -1.11 12.90
N LEU A 506 -18.07 0.17 12.62
CA LEU A 506 -16.92 0.97 13.00
C LEU A 506 -16.89 1.27 14.51
N THR A 507 -18.03 1.60 15.10
CA THR A 507 -18.10 2.13 16.47
C THR A 507 -18.59 1.13 17.51
N SER A 508 -19.18 -0.02 17.11
CA SER A 508 -19.61 -1.04 18.06
C SER A 508 -18.43 -1.81 18.68
N LEU A 509 -18.59 -2.17 19.93
CA LEU A 509 -17.66 -3.07 20.61
C LEU A 509 -18.14 -4.53 20.44
N ASP A 510 -17.19 -5.45 20.30
CA ASP A 510 -17.38 -6.91 20.32
C ASP A 510 -18.47 -7.47 19.37
N ARG A 511 -18.74 -6.78 18.25
CA ARG A 511 -19.65 -7.27 17.21
C ARG A 511 -19.05 -8.50 16.52
N ASP A 512 -19.90 -9.50 16.17
CA ASP A 512 -19.45 -10.66 15.40
C ASP A 512 -18.95 -10.22 14.00
N PRO A 513 -17.69 -10.49 13.64
CA PRO A 513 -17.14 -10.07 12.35
C PRO A 513 -17.49 -11.02 11.19
N LEU A 514 -18.27 -12.09 11.42
CA LEU A 514 -18.49 -13.18 10.47
C LEU A 514 -19.73 -13.01 9.58
N ASP A 515 -20.49 -11.91 9.71
CA ASP A 515 -21.75 -11.69 8.95
C ASP A 515 -21.54 -11.87 7.44
N GLY A 516 -20.48 -11.26 6.86
CA GLY A 516 -20.17 -11.37 5.43
C GLY A 516 -19.77 -12.77 5.00
N ILE A 517 -19.08 -13.50 5.84
CA ILE A 517 -18.66 -14.90 5.57
C ILE A 517 -19.88 -15.80 5.55
N THR A 518 -20.76 -15.69 6.56
CA THR A 518 -21.96 -16.49 6.67
C THR A 518 -22.90 -16.22 5.48
N ARG A 519 -23.13 -14.93 5.15
CA ARG A 519 -23.90 -14.55 3.96
C ARG A 519 -23.22 -14.98 2.67
N GLY A 520 -21.89 -15.01 2.64
CA GLY A 520 -21.07 -15.52 1.54
C GLY A 520 -21.23 -17.02 1.27
N GLY A 521 -21.97 -17.74 2.12
CA GLY A 521 -22.24 -19.18 2.02
C GLY A 521 -21.17 -20.06 2.67
N TYR A 522 -20.44 -19.52 3.65
CA TYR A 522 -19.39 -20.24 4.38
C TYR A 522 -19.53 -20.06 5.89
N ARG A 523 -18.90 -20.97 6.62
CA ARG A 523 -18.74 -20.87 8.08
C ARG A 523 -17.28 -21.09 8.46
N LEU A 524 -16.83 -20.39 9.49
CA LEU A 524 -15.53 -20.60 10.09
C LEU A 524 -15.51 -21.93 10.85
N VAL A 525 -14.54 -22.76 10.56
CA VAL A 525 -14.27 -24.04 11.25
C VAL A 525 -12.78 -24.16 11.57
N TYR A 526 -12.44 -25.09 12.47
CA TYR A 526 -11.05 -25.39 12.80
C TYR A 526 -10.73 -26.85 12.48
N SER A 527 -9.57 -27.11 11.90
CA SER A 527 -9.03 -28.42 11.64
C SER A 527 -7.74 -28.70 12.42
N GLN A 528 -7.28 -29.94 12.39
CA GLN A 528 -6.00 -30.35 13.00
C GLN A 528 -4.80 -30.06 12.10
N GLU A 529 -5.00 -29.78 10.84
CA GLU A 529 -3.94 -29.54 9.84
C GLU A 529 -4.02 -28.10 9.33
N PRO A 530 -2.87 -27.39 9.20
CA PRO A 530 -2.85 -26.03 8.67
C PRO A 530 -3.13 -26.00 7.15
N GLY A 531 -3.62 -24.86 6.66
CA GLY A 531 -3.61 -24.56 5.24
C GLY A 531 -2.27 -23.94 4.80
N LYS A 532 -1.96 -23.99 3.50
CA LYS A 532 -0.72 -23.41 2.94
C LYS A 532 -0.53 -21.92 3.28
N TYR A 533 -1.61 -21.17 3.30
CA TYR A 533 -1.55 -19.76 3.67
C TYR A 533 -1.05 -19.57 5.11
N PHE A 534 -1.55 -20.38 6.06
CA PHE A 534 -1.10 -20.34 7.44
C PHE A 534 0.38 -20.74 7.58
N GLU A 535 0.83 -21.78 6.86
CA GLU A 535 2.24 -22.21 6.83
C GLU A 535 3.14 -21.11 6.27
N SER A 536 2.66 -20.39 5.25
CA SER A 536 3.38 -19.23 4.70
C SER A 536 3.50 -18.08 5.70
N LEU A 537 2.45 -17.80 6.50
CA LEU A 537 2.52 -16.83 7.59
C LEU A 537 3.57 -17.23 8.66
N GLU A 538 3.62 -18.51 9.05
CA GLU A 538 4.64 -19.02 9.98
C GLU A 538 6.07 -18.87 9.40
N SER A 539 6.24 -19.16 8.11
CA SER A 539 7.51 -19.00 7.39
C SER A 539 7.98 -17.55 7.40
N ARG A 540 7.09 -16.62 7.04
CA ARG A 540 7.35 -15.17 7.04
C ARG A 540 7.69 -14.64 8.43
N ALA A 541 6.92 -15.06 9.44
CA ALA A 541 7.13 -14.66 10.84
C ALA A 541 8.37 -15.32 11.48
N LYS A 542 9.00 -16.29 10.81
CA LYS A 542 10.07 -17.13 11.34
C LYS A 542 9.71 -17.69 12.73
N SER A 543 8.45 -18.13 12.89
CA SER A 543 7.90 -18.60 14.16
C SER A 543 6.83 -19.66 13.95
N THR A 544 6.60 -20.50 14.96
CA THR A 544 5.49 -21.46 15.00
C THR A 544 4.35 -20.88 15.81
N SER A 545 3.16 -20.90 15.25
CA SER A 545 1.97 -20.31 15.85
C SER A 545 1.03 -21.35 16.45
N PHE A 546 0.75 -21.20 17.71
CA PHE A 546 -0.28 -21.92 18.47
C PHE A 546 -1.40 -20.96 18.88
N TRP A 547 -1.65 -19.92 18.08
CA TRP A 547 -2.56 -18.83 18.42
C TRP A 547 -3.98 -19.31 18.74
N TYR A 548 -4.49 -20.25 17.94
CA TYR A 548 -5.86 -20.75 18.09
C TYR A 548 -5.99 -21.96 19.06
N SER A 549 -4.87 -22.48 19.56
CA SER A 549 -4.82 -23.54 20.58
C SER A 549 -4.33 -22.97 21.91
N LEU A 550 -3.04 -22.91 22.13
CA LEU A 550 -2.44 -22.45 23.38
C LEU A 550 -2.54 -20.93 23.56
N GLY A 551 -2.78 -20.16 22.50
CA GLY A 551 -2.78 -18.70 22.54
C GLY A 551 -1.37 -18.11 22.62
N LEU A 552 -0.37 -18.70 21.93
CA LEU A 552 1.00 -18.17 21.85
C LEU A 552 1.65 -18.48 20.51
N SER A 553 2.76 -17.80 20.22
CA SER A 553 3.70 -18.19 19.16
C SER A 553 5.14 -18.21 19.70
N VAL A 554 6.00 -19.07 19.12
CA VAL A 554 7.39 -19.23 19.51
C VAL A 554 8.31 -19.19 18.30
N ASP A 555 9.53 -18.66 18.45
CA ASP A 555 10.57 -18.80 17.45
C ASP A 555 11.23 -20.20 17.51
N ARG A 556 12.22 -20.42 16.65
CA ARG A 556 12.94 -21.72 16.58
C ARG A 556 13.68 -22.08 17.85
N GLU A 557 14.15 -21.07 18.58
CA GLU A 557 14.87 -21.23 19.85
C GLU A 557 13.91 -21.46 21.04
N GLY A 558 12.58 -21.35 20.82
CA GLY A 558 11.54 -21.50 21.86
C GLY A 558 11.27 -20.21 22.63
N LYS A 559 11.73 -19.05 22.16
CA LYS A 559 11.35 -17.76 22.74
C LYS A 559 9.92 -17.43 22.37
N ILE A 560 9.13 -17.06 23.35
CA ILE A 560 7.73 -16.65 23.17
C ILE A 560 7.70 -15.27 22.47
N LYS A 561 7.12 -15.21 21.28
CA LYS A 561 7.00 -13.97 20.49
C LYS A 561 5.70 -13.23 20.83
N THR A 562 4.59 -13.96 20.91
CA THR A 562 3.27 -13.39 21.22
C THR A 562 2.52 -14.28 22.19
N VAL A 563 1.62 -13.68 22.97
CA VAL A 563 0.65 -14.38 23.83
C VAL A 563 -0.70 -13.70 23.68
N ARG A 564 -1.75 -14.48 23.46
CA ARG A 564 -3.12 -13.99 23.39
C ARG A 564 -3.63 -13.67 24.79
N TRP A 565 -4.16 -12.47 24.98
CA TRP A 565 -4.77 -12.03 26.22
C TRP A 565 -5.90 -12.98 26.65
N GLU A 566 -5.92 -13.39 27.91
CA GLU A 566 -6.87 -14.37 28.48
C GLU A 566 -6.86 -15.76 27.83
N GLY A 567 -5.93 -16.04 26.91
CA GLY A 567 -5.74 -17.38 26.33
C GLY A 567 -5.16 -18.39 27.32
N PRO A 568 -5.08 -19.69 26.96
CA PRO A 568 -4.54 -20.72 27.85
C PRO A 568 -3.11 -20.40 28.35
N ALA A 569 -2.22 -19.95 27.48
CA ALA A 569 -0.86 -19.55 27.83
C ALA A 569 -0.82 -18.35 28.79
N PHE A 570 -1.67 -17.34 28.55
CA PHE A 570 -1.81 -16.19 29.46
C PHE A 570 -2.25 -16.63 30.86
N LYS A 571 -3.26 -17.50 30.95
CA LYS A 571 -3.75 -18.05 32.22
C LYS A 571 -2.70 -18.87 32.99
N ALA A 572 -1.78 -19.50 32.26
CA ALA A 572 -0.60 -20.18 32.81
C ALA A 572 0.54 -19.23 33.23
N GLY A 573 0.30 -17.91 33.12
CA GLY A 573 1.27 -16.86 33.49
C GLY A 573 2.41 -16.68 32.51
N LEU A 574 2.20 -17.00 31.20
CA LEU A 574 3.19 -16.77 30.17
C LEU A 574 3.07 -15.36 29.58
N SER A 575 4.19 -14.80 29.15
CA SER A 575 4.27 -13.51 28.47
C SER A 575 5.30 -13.51 27.33
N PRO A 576 5.17 -12.58 26.37
CA PRO A 576 6.18 -12.40 25.35
C PRO A 576 7.57 -12.13 25.95
N GLY A 577 8.61 -12.66 25.30
CA GLY A 577 10.01 -12.56 25.76
C GLY A 577 10.49 -13.70 26.64
N MET A 578 9.60 -14.45 27.29
CA MET A 578 9.99 -15.66 28.06
C MET A 578 10.52 -16.74 27.13
N GLN A 579 11.41 -17.58 27.68
CA GLN A 579 12.05 -18.68 26.98
C GLN A 579 11.51 -20.03 27.44
N ILE A 580 10.94 -20.81 26.54
CA ILE A 580 10.61 -22.20 26.80
C ILE A 580 11.88 -23.04 26.68
N GLN A 581 12.28 -23.72 27.74
CA GLN A 581 13.47 -24.58 27.78
C GLN A 581 13.11 -26.07 27.57
N ALA A 582 11.94 -26.49 28.03
CA ALA A 582 11.50 -27.88 27.88
C ALA A 582 9.98 -27.95 27.75
N VAL A 583 9.51 -28.95 27.03
CA VAL A 583 8.09 -29.35 26.92
C VAL A 583 7.93 -30.76 27.48
N ASN A 584 7.09 -30.94 28.49
CA ASN A 584 6.89 -32.24 29.18
C ASN A 584 8.23 -32.89 29.61
N GLY A 585 9.15 -32.06 30.11
CA GLY A 585 10.48 -32.50 30.56
C GLY A 585 11.53 -32.71 29.46
N VAL A 586 11.20 -32.54 28.18
CA VAL A 586 12.14 -32.70 27.04
C VAL A 586 12.66 -31.36 26.55
N MET A 587 13.99 -31.18 26.51
CA MET A 587 14.68 -29.90 26.25
C MET A 587 15.03 -29.66 24.79
N SER A 588 14.80 -30.59 23.86
CA SER A 588 15.15 -30.45 22.44
C SER A 588 13.92 -30.15 21.59
N ASP A 589 14.12 -29.40 20.49
CA ASP A 589 13.06 -29.08 19.50
C ASP A 589 11.75 -28.60 20.13
N VAL A 590 11.84 -27.47 20.83
CA VAL A 590 10.70 -26.89 21.56
C VAL A 590 9.46 -26.72 20.68
N ALA A 591 9.61 -26.19 19.47
CA ALA A 591 8.47 -25.95 18.57
C ALA A 591 7.82 -27.27 18.11
N GLY A 592 8.63 -28.28 17.72
CA GLY A 592 8.12 -29.60 17.36
C GLY A 592 7.47 -30.33 18.53
N ARG A 593 8.07 -30.23 19.75
CA ARG A 593 7.50 -30.80 20.97
C ARG A 593 6.18 -30.15 21.36
N LEU A 594 6.04 -28.84 21.18
CA LEU A 594 4.76 -28.15 21.38
C LEU A 594 3.72 -28.62 20.38
N LYS A 595 4.07 -28.75 19.08
CA LYS A 595 3.15 -29.30 18.06
C LYS A 595 2.65 -30.68 18.45
N GLU A 596 3.54 -31.57 18.88
CA GLU A 596 3.17 -32.91 19.32
C GLU A 596 2.32 -32.87 20.60
N ALA A 597 2.71 -32.11 21.61
CA ALA A 597 1.95 -31.98 22.87
C ALA A 597 0.52 -31.46 22.62
N VAL A 598 0.37 -30.46 21.74
CA VAL A 598 -0.95 -29.93 21.35
C VAL A 598 -1.74 -30.98 20.58
N LYS A 599 -1.13 -31.70 19.64
CA LYS A 599 -1.78 -32.73 18.83
C LYS A 599 -2.35 -33.85 19.71
N VAL A 600 -1.58 -34.34 20.67
CA VAL A 600 -2.00 -35.47 21.55
C VAL A 600 -2.89 -35.01 22.70
N SER A 601 -3.04 -33.71 22.94
CA SER A 601 -3.80 -33.17 24.07
C SER A 601 -5.25 -33.65 24.11
N VAL A 602 -5.88 -33.93 22.97
CA VAL A 602 -7.26 -34.50 22.90
C VAL A 602 -7.39 -35.87 23.56
N ASN A 603 -6.29 -36.59 23.73
CA ASN A 603 -6.26 -37.94 24.31
C ASN A 603 -5.62 -37.97 25.70
N THR A 604 -5.26 -36.82 26.28
CA THR A 604 -4.61 -36.71 27.59
C THR A 604 -5.46 -35.96 28.57
N THR A 605 -5.35 -36.29 29.85
CA THR A 605 -6.03 -35.59 30.93
C THR A 605 -5.15 -34.68 31.75
N GLY A 606 -3.82 -34.73 31.52
CA GLY A 606 -2.85 -33.88 32.18
C GLY A 606 -2.55 -32.62 31.42
N PRO A 607 -2.12 -31.54 32.10
CA PRO A 607 -1.72 -30.31 31.45
C PRO A 607 -0.42 -30.47 30.63
N ILE A 608 -0.21 -29.59 29.65
CA ILE A 608 1.06 -29.45 28.98
C ILE A 608 2.01 -28.71 29.92
N GLU A 609 3.09 -29.37 30.36
CA GLU A 609 4.10 -28.79 31.24
C GLU A 609 5.23 -28.12 30.45
N LEU A 610 5.50 -26.86 30.77
CA LEU A 610 6.56 -26.06 30.13
C LEU A 610 7.58 -25.62 31.19
N THR A 611 8.85 -25.97 31.00
CA THR A 611 9.93 -25.34 31.77
C THR A 611 10.24 -23.99 31.14
N ILE A 612 9.99 -22.94 31.87
CA ILE A 612 10.12 -21.55 31.42
C ILE A 612 11.31 -20.90 32.11
N LYS A 613 12.14 -20.20 31.33
CA LYS A 613 13.11 -19.24 31.82
C LYS A 613 12.63 -17.84 31.56
N ASP A 614 12.59 -17.01 32.60
CA ASP A 614 12.31 -15.58 32.52
C ASP A 614 13.44 -14.83 33.23
N GLN A 615 14.27 -14.15 32.47
CA GLN A 615 15.53 -13.56 32.94
C GLN A 615 16.41 -14.62 33.68
N ASP A 616 16.60 -14.47 34.98
CA ASP A 616 17.39 -15.37 35.82
C ASP A 616 16.57 -16.43 36.56
N HIS A 617 15.25 -16.43 36.40
CA HIS A 617 14.36 -17.35 37.08
C HIS A 617 13.89 -18.47 36.17
N SER A 618 13.82 -19.69 36.71
CA SER A 618 13.19 -20.83 36.02
C SER A 618 12.02 -21.36 36.83
N ARG A 619 10.94 -21.70 36.14
CA ARG A 619 9.74 -22.30 36.74
C ARG A 619 9.05 -23.24 35.77
N VAL A 620 8.16 -24.07 36.30
CA VAL A 620 7.26 -24.87 35.48
C VAL A 620 5.92 -24.13 35.35
N ALA A 621 5.49 -23.92 34.13
CA ALA A 621 4.14 -23.47 33.79
C ALA A 621 3.33 -24.66 33.30
N ARG A 622 2.04 -24.71 33.68
CA ARG A 622 1.11 -25.77 33.28
C ARG A 622 -0.04 -25.18 32.51
N ILE A 623 -0.21 -25.63 31.27
CA ILE A 623 -1.29 -25.20 30.39
C ILE A 623 -2.32 -26.29 30.34
N ASP A 624 -3.50 -26.05 30.94
CA ASP A 624 -4.67 -26.94 30.89
C ASP A 624 -5.35 -26.75 29.52
N TYR A 625 -5.05 -27.65 28.57
CA TYR A 625 -5.54 -27.58 27.19
C TYR A 625 -5.74 -28.99 26.62
N HIS A 626 -6.92 -29.25 26.04
CA HIS A 626 -7.33 -30.57 25.58
C HIS A 626 -8.04 -30.61 24.22
N ASP A 627 -8.04 -29.47 23.47
CA ASP A 627 -8.80 -29.37 22.21
C ASP A 627 -7.98 -29.74 20.97
N GLY A 628 -6.70 -30.11 21.12
CA GLY A 628 -5.81 -30.43 19.99
C GLY A 628 -5.36 -29.23 19.17
N ALA A 629 -4.78 -29.48 18.01
CA ALA A 629 -4.39 -28.42 17.10
C ALA A 629 -5.64 -27.76 16.48
N ARG A 630 -5.55 -26.43 16.29
CA ARG A 630 -6.67 -25.67 15.73
C ARG A 630 -6.14 -24.71 14.68
N TYR A 631 -6.51 -24.96 13.43
CA TYR A 631 -6.18 -24.10 12.27
C TYR A 631 -7.47 -23.67 11.59
N PRO A 632 -7.65 -22.35 11.33
CA PRO A 632 -8.90 -21.85 10.78
C PRO A 632 -9.06 -22.17 9.30
N HIS A 633 -10.27 -22.55 8.90
CA HIS A 633 -10.70 -22.79 7.52
C HIS A 633 -12.12 -22.29 7.31
N LEU A 634 -12.49 -22.04 6.05
CA LEU A 634 -13.86 -21.80 5.66
C LEU A 634 -14.48 -23.07 5.08
N GLN A 635 -15.58 -23.53 5.67
CA GLN A 635 -16.37 -24.67 5.20
C GLN A 635 -17.62 -24.15 4.49
N ARG A 636 -17.87 -24.69 3.28
CA ARG A 636 -19.07 -24.37 2.48
C ARG A 636 -20.36 -24.76 3.21
N ILE A 637 -21.38 -23.92 3.12
CA ILE A 637 -22.76 -24.18 3.57
C ILE A 637 -23.59 -24.53 2.33
N GLU A 638 -23.79 -25.82 2.07
CA GLU A 638 -24.33 -26.35 0.81
C GLU A 638 -25.70 -25.78 0.39
N VAL A 639 -26.55 -25.44 1.37
CA VAL A 639 -27.90 -24.91 1.12
C VAL A 639 -27.92 -23.40 0.80
N GLN A 640 -26.80 -22.71 0.90
CA GLN A 640 -26.70 -21.27 0.62
C GLN A 640 -26.06 -20.98 -0.74
N ARG A 641 -26.36 -19.80 -1.29
CA ARG A 641 -25.68 -19.34 -2.52
C ARG A 641 -24.17 -19.14 -2.25
N PRO A 642 -23.29 -19.52 -3.19
CA PRO A 642 -21.84 -19.41 -3.03
C PRO A 642 -21.34 -17.99 -3.36
N LEU A 643 -21.81 -16.95 -2.64
CA LEU A 643 -21.47 -15.56 -2.98
C LEU A 643 -19.97 -15.30 -2.86
N LEU A 644 -19.29 -15.93 -1.90
CA LEU A 644 -17.85 -15.78 -1.75
C LEU A 644 -17.08 -16.41 -2.92
N ASP A 645 -17.56 -17.53 -3.47
CA ASP A 645 -17.00 -18.13 -4.67
C ASP A 645 -17.11 -17.17 -5.87
N CYS A 646 -18.24 -16.46 -5.97
CA CYS A 646 -18.49 -15.47 -7.01
C CYS A 646 -17.61 -14.22 -6.88
N ILE A 647 -17.31 -13.82 -5.65
CA ILE A 647 -16.39 -12.72 -5.36
C ILE A 647 -14.97 -13.06 -5.84
N LEU A 648 -14.50 -14.26 -5.54
CA LEU A 648 -13.13 -14.70 -5.81
C LEU A 648 -12.91 -15.22 -7.24
N ALA A 649 -13.97 -15.43 -8.03
CA ALA A 649 -13.85 -15.92 -9.40
C ALA A 649 -13.32 -14.84 -10.35
N ALA A 650 -12.38 -15.24 -11.24
CA ALA A 650 -11.86 -14.37 -12.31
C ALA A 650 -13.00 -13.80 -13.18
N ARG A 651 -12.90 -12.54 -13.56
CA ARG A 651 -13.85 -11.83 -14.42
C ARG A 651 -13.59 -12.16 -15.90
N ARG A 652 -13.92 -13.37 -16.34
CA ARG A 652 -13.82 -13.78 -17.76
C ARG A 652 -15.13 -13.47 -18.48
N ALA A 653 -15.02 -12.94 -19.70
CA ALA A 653 -16.18 -12.53 -20.51
C ALA A 653 -17.14 -13.70 -20.89
N ASP A 654 -16.69 -14.98 -20.82
CA ASP A 654 -17.31 -16.09 -21.53
C ASP A 654 -17.86 -17.20 -20.62
N GLN A 655 -17.95 -17.02 -19.30
CA GLN A 655 -18.54 -18.06 -18.42
C GLN A 655 -19.80 -17.55 -17.72
N PRO A 656 -21.00 -17.97 -18.19
CA PRO A 656 -22.20 -17.99 -17.37
C PRO A 656 -22.03 -19.11 -16.34
N GLY A 657 -21.41 -18.78 -15.19
CA GLY A 657 -21.31 -19.69 -14.07
C GLY A 657 -22.49 -19.51 -13.11
N GLU A 658 -22.51 -20.31 -12.03
CA GLU A 658 -23.43 -20.22 -10.87
C GLU A 658 -23.54 -18.80 -10.26
N CYS A 659 -22.68 -17.88 -10.71
CA CYS A 659 -22.57 -16.49 -10.29
C CYS A 659 -23.37 -15.51 -11.17
N ALA A 660 -23.93 -15.93 -12.30
CA ALA A 660 -24.75 -15.07 -13.14
C ALA A 660 -26.05 -14.69 -12.40
N PRO A 661 -26.56 -13.45 -12.56
CA PRO A 661 -27.87 -13.12 -12.06
C PRO A 661 -28.91 -14.06 -12.68
N PRO A 662 -29.96 -14.44 -11.95
CA PRO A 662 -31.04 -15.21 -12.54
C PRO A 662 -31.61 -14.43 -13.72
N PRO A 663 -32.00 -15.11 -14.83
CA PRO A 663 -32.60 -14.43 -15.96
C PRO A 663 -33.78 -13.56 -15.46
N ALA A 664 -33.84 -12.33 -15.96
CA ALA A 664 -34.95 -11.43 -15.64
C ALA A 664 -36.25 -12.20 -15.84
N ALA A 665 -37.06 -12.32 -14.80
CA ALA A 665 -38.38 -12.92 -14.90
C ALA A 665 -39.09 -12.16 -16.04
N GLY A 666 -39.36 -12.87 -17.12
CA GLY A 666 -39.98 -12.28 -18.30
C GLY A 666 -41.24 -11.55 -17.87
N ALA A 667 -41.36 -10.29 -18.29
CA ALA A 667 -42.60 -9.58 -18.25
C ALA A 667 -43.56 -10.35 -19.18
N GLY A 668 -44.37 -11.22 -18.55
CA GLY A 668 -45.50 -11.86 -19.17
C GLY A 668 -46.74 -10.96 -19.07
#